data_e28d68a03a718c2acd50ffa68970e44e
#
_entry.id   e28d68a03a718c2acd50ffa68970e44e
#
_cell.length_a   1.000
_cell.length_b   1.000
_cell.length_c   1.000
_cell.angle_alpha   90.00
_cell.angle_beta   90.00
_cell.angle_gamma   90.00
#
_symmetry.space_group_name_H-M   'P 1'
#
loop_
_entity.id
_entity.type
_entity.pdbx_description
1 polymer ?
#
loop_
_entity_poly.entity_id
_entity_poly.type
_entity_poly.pdbx_seq_one_letter_code
_entity_poly.pdbx_strand_id
1 'polypeptide(L)'
;MANRQQQSSSGGGYSSTISPSNLDTSKLGGGFGAPPPPPLIQPNQIPSPSIKTPNLPSPGNGIPLPHLSTPPGPPVFSSPLQPAAVPFRTSPATPQPIAPYSSNSSLPTSSPPPLNFSNGSQHQTSDLTEELTFAPHADSPNLLFSAHKVLKQKKLANVPSLGFGAIVSPGWEVSPGPQIIQRDPHRCQNCGAYANLYCNILLGSGQWQCVICRNLNGSEGEYIAPSKEELRNLPELSSPLVDYIQTPTRRPGYVPVSESRISAPIVLVIDECLDEQHVQHLQSSLHAFVDSLPPTTKLGIVLYGRMVSVYDFSEESVASADVLPGDKSPSEDTLRALIYGTGVYLSTVHASLSVAHAILSSLTPYKQNVPEVQRDRCLGAAVEVALAIIQGPSAEMSRGVVKRPGGNSRIIVCAGGPCTYGPGSVPHSLNHPNYLHLQKSALKWMDNLGCEAHRRNTVVDILCAGTCPVRVPLLQPLTKSSGGVLILHDDFGEAFGVNLQRASSRAAGSHGLLEIRCSDSIFVSQVVGPGEEAHVDSHESFKNDNAVAIQMLSVEETQSFAVSMENRADIKSNFVHFQFAIQYSTVYQADISRVITVRLPTVDSVSAYLESIQDEVAAVLIGKRTLLQAKSFNDALDMRLTLDERIKDVAIKFGSQVPKSKLYRYPKELSQLPEILFHLRRGPLLGSILGHEDERTVLRSLFLNASFDLSLRMLAPRCLMHREGGTFEELPAYDLAMQSDAAVVLDHGTDVFIWLGAELAAQEGKSAAALAACRTLAEELTELRFPAPRILAFKEGSSQARYFVSRLIPAHKDPPYEQEARFPQLRTLSADERTKLKSSFLHFDDPSFCEWMRSLKVLPPEPT
;
A
#
# COMPACT_ATOMS: atom_id res chain seq x y z
N MET A 1 -26.92 -17.52 -51.90
CA MET A 1 -26.61 -16.99 -53.25
C MET A 1 -25.22 -16.40 -53.15
N ALA A 2 -24.25 -17.20 -53.50
CA ALA A 2 -23.49 -17.24 -54.74
C ALA A 2 -22.41 -16.11 -54.72
N ASN A 3 -21.16 -16.49 -54.42
CA ASN A 3 -20.08 -16.82 -55.37
C ASN A 3 -19.41 -15.58 -55.94
N ARG A 4 -18.12 -15.39 -55.95
CA ARG A 4 -16.96 -16.07 -56.55
C ARG A 4 -15.72 -15.19 -56.39
N GLN A 5 -14.64 -15.70 -55.97
CA GLN A 5 -13.41 -16.22 -56.67
C GLN A 5 -12.37 -15.10 -56.98
N GLN A 6 -11.22 -15.24 -56.37
CA GLN A 6 -9.93 -15.78 -56.90
C GLN A 6 -9.21 -14.94 -57.96
N GLN A 7 -7.96 -14.55 -57.61
CA GLN A 7 -6.71 -14.82 -58.32
C GLN A 7 -5.59 -14.00 -57.64
N SER A 8 -4.58 -14.55 -56.98
CA SER A 8 -3.36 -15.24 -57.41
C SER A 8 -2.37 -14.38 -58.20
N SER A 9 -1.20 -14.14 -57.65
CA SER A 9 0.14 -14.37 -58.23
C SER A 9 1.21 -13.87 -57.25
N SER A 10 2.02 -14.74 -56.65
CA SER A 10 3.41 -15.07 -57.06
C SER A 10 4.36 -13.89 -56.77
N GLY A 11 5.42 -13.99 -55.99
CA GLY A 11 6.36 -14.99 -55.67
C GLY A 11 7.59 -14.30 -55.11
N GLY A 12 8.42 -15.05 -54.45
CA GLY A 12 9.81 -14.63 -54.23
C GLY A 12 10.22 -14.83 -52.74
N GLY A 13 10.57 -16.04 -52.39
CA GLY A 13 11.25 -16.34 -51.13
C GLY A 13 12.75 -16.04 -51.24
N TYR A 14 13.32 -15.70 -50.06
CA TYR A 14 14.70 -16.05 -49.77
C TYR A 14 14.81 -16.47 -48.31
N SER A 15 15.03 -17.75 -48.16
CA SER A 15 15.52 -18.40 -46.93
C SER A 15 17.05 -18.25 -46.93
N SER A 16 17.63 -17.85 -45.81
CA SER A 16 19.02 -18.11 -45.49
C SER A 16 19.19 -18.45 -44.01
N THR A 17 19.21 -19.74 -43.78
CA THR A 17 19.81 -20.38 -42.60
C THR A 17 21.32 -20.17 -42.64
N ILE A 18 21.90 -19.65 -41.57
CA ILE A 18 23.34 -19.68 -41.29
C ILE A 18 23.56 -20.40 -39.96
N SER A 19 24.15 -21.59 -40.06
CA SER A 19 24.72 -22.35 -38.95
C SER A 19 26.09 -21.75 -38.58
N PRO A 20 26.53 -21.79 -37.32
CA PRO A 20 27.87 -21.33 -36.94
C PRO A 20 28.90 -22.45 -37.14
N SER A 21 29.89 -22.17 -37.94
CA SER A 21 31.08 -23.00 -38.11
C SER A 21 32.18 -22.56 -37.13
N ASN A 22 32.85 -23.55 -36.55
CA ASN A 22 34.07 -23.58 -35.78
C ASN A 22 35.10 -22.51 -36.13
N LEU A 23 35.66 -21.84 -35.11
CA LEU A 23 36.94 -21.16 -35.19
C LEU A 23 37.82 -21.62 -34.02
N ASP A 24 38.91 -22.23 -34.45
CA ASP A 24 40.05 -22.77 -33.71
C ASP A 24 40.83 -21.64 -33.07
N THR A 25 41.04 -21.66 -31.76
CA THR A 25 41.92 -20.72 -31.01
C THR A 25 43.05 -21.49 -30.35
N SER A 26 44.11 -21.71 -31.11
CA SER A 26 45.41 -21.97 -30.55
C SER A 26 46.35 -20.81 -30.86
N LYS A 27 46.82 -20.15 -29.77
CA LYS A 27 47.96 -19.24 -29.63
C LYS A 27 47.57 -17.80 -29.26
N LEU A 28 47.68 -17.54 -27.96
CA LEU A 28 48.60 -16.52 -27.38
C LEU A 28 48.46 -16.58 -25.84
N GLY A 29 49.58 -16.84 -25.18
CA GLY A 29 49.66 -17.02 -23.77
C GLY A 29 49.81 -15.68 -23.03
N GLY A 30 49.51 -15.70 -21.76
CA GLY A 30 49.69 -14.59 -20.79
C GLY A 30 48.71 -14.76 -19.63
N GLY A 31 49.11 -15.54 -18.63
CA GLY A 31 48.29 -15.87 -17.49
C GLY A 31 48.09 -14.74 -16.49
N PHE A 32 46.93 -14.68 -15.90
CA PHE A 32 46.69 -14.42 -14.50
C PHE A 32 45.48 -15.29 -14.11
N GLY A 33 45.76 -16.27 -13.25
CA GLY A 33 44.78 -17.24 -12.77
C GLY A 33 43.80 -16.57 -11.80
N ALA A 34 42.52 -16.78 -12.08
CA ALA A 34 41.44 -16.59 -11.10
C ALA A 34 41.50 -17.75 -10.08
N PRO A 35 41.24 -17.51 -8.80
CA PRO A 35 41.13 -18.59 -7.81
C PRO A 35 39.93 -19.50 -8.12
N PRO A 36 40.04 -20.82 -7.85
CA PRO A 36 38.95 -21.75 -8.09
C PRO A 36 37.81 -21.48 -7.09
N PRO A 37 36.55 -21.76 -7.48
CA PRO A 37 35.41 -21.69 -6.56
C PRO A 37 35.58 -22.72 -5.44
N PRO A 38 35.10 -22.41 -4.22
CA PRO A 38 35.19 -23.35 -3.10
C PRO A 38 34.38 -24.62 -3.42
N PRO A 39 34.83 -25.80 -2.95
CA PRO A 39 34.14 -27.05 -3.21
C PRO A 39 32.78 -27.09 -2.53
N LEU A 40 31.77 -27.58 -3.22
CA LEU A 40 30.47 -27.95 -2.70
C LEU A 40 30.64 -29.00 -1.58
N ILE A 41 30.32 -28.62 -0.37
CA ILE A 41 30.26 -29.53 0.77
C ILE A 41 29.01 -30.39 0.60
N GLN A 42 29.19 -31.64 0.28
CA GLN A 42 28.15 -32.67 0.41
C GLN A 42 27.83 -32.84 1.91
N PRO A 43 26.55 -33.03 2.30
CA PRO A 43 26.21 -33.28 3.69
C PRO A 43 26.71 -34.68 4.10
N ASN A 44 27.84 -34.71 4.79
CA ASN A 44 28.33 -35.90 5.45
C ASN A 44 27.49 -36.21 6.69
N GLN A 45 27.06 -37.43 6.71
CA GLN A 45 26.39 -38.13 7.82
C GLN A 45 27.05 -37.78 9.16
N ILE A 46 26.27 -37.23 10.05
CA ILE A 46 26.61 -37.09 11.47
C ILE A 46 26.40 -38.46 12.12
N PRO A 47 27.41 -39.07 12.72
CA PRO A 47 27.21 -40.30 13.51
C PRO A 47 26.44 -39.97 14.78
N SER A 48 25.35 -40.68 15.00
CA SER A 48 24.54 -40.63 16.22
C SER A 48 25.38 -41.05 17.44
N PRO A 49 25.36 -40.34 18.57
CA PRO A 49 25.96 -40.78 19.80
C PRO A 49 25.12 -41.93 20.38
N SER A 50 25.71 -43.09 20.49
CA SER A 50 25.17 -44.25 21.20
C SER A 50 25.07 -43.94 22.70
N ILE A 51 23.87 -43.80 23.19
CA ILE A 51 23.59 -43.75 24.63
C ILE A 51 23.61 -45.18 25.16
N LYS A 52 24.63 -45.50 25.99
CA LYS A 52 24.69 -46.72 26.79
C LYS A 52 23.65 -46.60 27.90
N THR A 53 22.63 -47.44 27.87
CA THR A 53 21.72 -47.68 28.98
C THR A 53 22.45 -48.42 30.11
N PRO A 54 22.34 -47.98 31.37
CA PRO A 54 22.76 -48.79 32.52
C PRO A 54 21.62 -49.74 32.89
N ASN A 55 22.01 -51.02 33.15
CA ASN A 55 21.16 -52.09 33.62
C ASN A 55 20.55 -51.81 35.01
N LEU A 56 19.26 -52.04 35.11
CA LEU A 56 18.49 -52.11 36.36
C LEU A 56 18.70 -53.54 36.99
N PRO A 57 18.95 -53.64 38.29
CA PRO A 57 18.74 -54.88 39.01
C PRO A 57 17.30 -54.93 39.58
N SER A 58 16.73 -56.14 39.55
CA SER A 58 15.44 -56.55 40.10
C SER A 58 15.37 -56.58 41.60
N PRO A 59 14.17 -56.73 42.23
CA PRO A 59 13.85 -56.20 43.55
C PRO A 59 14.08 -57.16 44.72
N GLY A 60 14.38 -56.50 45.79
CA GLY A 60 14.43 -57.19 47.09
C GLY A 60 13.86 -56.40 48.26
N ASN A 61 12.82 -56.94 48.80
CA ASN A 61 12.19 -56.80 50.13
C ASN A 61 12.60 -55.67 51.08
N GLY A 62 11.63 -54.91 51.45
CA GLY A 62 11.08 -54.64 52.78
C GLY A 62 11.89 -53.80 53.77
N ILE A 63 11.17 -52.78 54.29
CA ILE A 63 11.14 -52.30 55.70
C ILE A 63 10.94 -50.74 55.71
N PRO A 64 10.42 -50.09 56.75
CA PRO A 64 9.29 -49.15 56.65
C PRO A 64 9.63 -47.66 56.78
N LEU A 65 8.67 -46.86 56.48
CA LEU A 65 8.60 -45.36 56.54
C LEU A 65 9.05 -44.82 57.93
N PRO A 66 9.66 -43.63 57.91
CA PRO A 66 9.29 -42.56 58.85
C PRO A 66 8.65 -41.36 58.19
N HIS A 67 7.66 -40.86 58.90
CA HIS A 67 6.94 -39.62 58.58
C HIS A 67 7.89 -38.44 58.33
N LEU A 68 7.71 -37.71 57.20
CA LEU A 68 8.28 -36.42 57.05
C LEU A 68 7.17 -35.45 56.69
N SER A 69 7.11 -34.41 57.50
CA SER A 69 6.26 -33.27 57.54
C SER A 69 6.11 -32.54 56.17
N THR A 70 4.90 -32.18 55.89
CA THR A 70 4.49 -31.25 54.81
C THR A 70 5.25 -29.93 54.88
N PRO A 71 5.74 -29.40 53.75
CA PRO A 71 6.24 -28.02 53.68
C PRO A 71 5.04 -27.02 53.70
N PRO A 72 5.23 -25.82 54.24
CA PRO A 72 4.17 -24.85 54.36
C PRO A 72 3.77 -24.29 52.96
N GLY A 73 2.47 -24.13 52.75
CA GLY A 73 1.88 -23.56 51.57
C GLY A 73 2.29 -22.08 51.35
N PRO A 74 2.24 -21.59 50.11
CA PRO A 74 2.58 -20.22 49.81
C PRO A 74 1.61 -19.24 50.47
N PRO A 75 2.04 -18.02 50.79
CA PRO A 75 1.22 -17.04 51.46
C PRO A 75 0.06 -16.62 50.58
N VAL A 76 -1.13 -16.59 51.16
CA VAL A 76 -2.35 -16.05 50.61
C VAL A 76 -2.19 -14.52 50.49
N PHE A 77 -1.98 -14.03 49.30
CA PHE A 77 -2.11 -12.60 49.04
C PHE A 77 -3.60 -12.23 49.00
N SER A 78 -3.97 -11.37 49.90
CA SER A 78 -5.25 -10.70 49.97
C SER A 78 -5.52 -9.92 48.71
N SER A 79 -6.73 -10.04 48.19
CA SER A 79 -7.29 -9.38 47.03
C SER A 79 -6.93 -7.89 46.91
N PRO A 80 -6.55 -7.41 45.74
CA PRO A 80 -6.43 -6.00 45.51
C PRO A 80 -7.82 -5.35 45.48
N LEU A 81 -7.93 -4.22 46.10
CA LEU A 81 -9.05 -3.29 46.08
C LEU A 81 -9.48 -2.98 44.64
N GLN A 82 -10.77 -3.07 44.38
CA GLN A 82 -11.39 -2.58 43.15
C GLN A 82 -10.99 -1.13 42.90
N PRO A 83 -10.57 -0.77 41.67
CA PRO A 83 -10.44 0.64 41.30
C PRO A 83 -11.85 1.26 41.23
N ALA A 84 -12.00 2.41 41.88
CA ALA A 84 -13.20 3.20 41.84
C ALA A 84 -13.59 3.55 40.41
N ALA A 85 -14.84 3.29 40.05
CA ALA A 85 -15.43 3.66 38.78
C ALA A 85 -15.33 5.19 38.58
N VAL A 86 -14.57 5.61 37.59
CA VAL A 86 -14.62 6.96 37.05
C VAL A 86 -15.88 7.03 36.17
N PRO A 87 -16.79 7.97 36.38
CA PRO A 87 -17.98 8.05 35.57
C PRO A 87 -17.64 8.50 34.15
N PHE A 88 -17.95 7.65 33.16
CA PHE A 88 -17.99 8.01 31.76
C PHE A 88 -19.01 9.16 31.58
N ARG A 89 -18.53 10.30 31.15
CA ARG A 89 -19.37 11.34 30.58
C ARG A 89 -19.85 10.91 29.22
N THR A 90 -21.06 10.40 29.14
CA THR A 90 -21.84 10.30 27.92
C THR A 90 -22.47 11.65 27.64
N SER A 91 -22.28 12.18 26.46
CA SER A 91 -23.24 12.72 25.50
C SER A 91 -22.66 13.87 24.72
N PRO A 92 -22.74 13.85 23.39
CA PRO A 92 -22.47 15.03 22.57
C PRO A 92 -23.64 16.01 22.74
N ALA A 93 -23.32 17.24 23.07
CA ALA A 93 -24.25 18.34 23.11
C ALA A 93 -24.76 18.66 21.71
N THR A 94 -26.04 18.61 21.51
CA THR A 94 -26.77 19.14 20.36
C THR A 94 -26.44 20.63 20.18
N PRO A 95 -26.10 21.12 18.99
CA PRO A 95 -25.93 22.55 18.76
C PRO A 95 -27.28 23.25 18.76
N GLN A 96 -27.43 24.20 19.67
CA GLN A 96 -28.56 25.15 19.63
C GLN A 96 -28.33 26.21 18.55
N PRO A 97 -29.39 26.71 17.89
CA PRO A 97 -29.26 27.73 16.87
C PRO A 97 -28.89 29.09 17.47
N ILE A 98 -27.84 29.69 16.91
CA ILE A 98 -27.37 31.03 17.24
C ILE A 98 -28.34 32.06 16.63
N ALA A 99 -28.92 32.91 17.45
CA ALA A 99 -29.70 34.03 17.02
C ALA A 99 -28.85 35.12 16.34
N PRO A 100 -29.42 35.92 15.42
CA PRO A 100 -28.66 36.90 14.63
C PRO A 100 -28.27 38.11 15.49
N TYR A 101 -26.97 38.44 15.42
CA TYR A 101 -26.46 39.70 15.93
C TYR A 101 -26.79 40.85 14.98
N SER A 102 -27.50 41.84 15.47
CA SER A 102 -27.79 43.09 14.80
C SER A 102 -26.54 43.96 14.67
N SER A 103 -26.38 44.51 13.47
CA SER A 103 -25.45 45.56 13.09
C SER A 103 -25.63 46.87 13.85
N ASN A 104 -24.57 47.49 14.29
CA ASN A 104 -24.40 48.96 14.30
C ASN A 104 -22.94 49.33 14.59
N SER A 105 -22.28 49.95 13.61
CA SER A 105 -21.41 51.11 13.79
C SER A 105 -20.86 51.63 12.45
N SER A 106 -21.33 52.76 12.11
CA SER A 106 -20.85 53.96 11.37
C SER A 106 -19.52 53.87 10.57
N LEU A 107 -19.67 54.22 9.31
CA LEU A 107 -18.69 54.65 8.31
C LEU A 107 -18.07 56.03 8.60
N PRO A 108 -16.87 56.29 8.09
CA PRO A 108 -16.59 57.63 7.57
C PRO A 108 -16.41 57.62 6.04
N THR A 109 -17.13 58.50 5.40
CA THR A 109 -17.10 58.89 4.00
C THR A 109 -15.80 59.60 3.64
N SER A 110 -15.17 59.20 2.53
CA SER A 110 -14.34 60.10 1.71
C SER A 110 -14.51 59.76 0.25
N SER A 111 -14.84 60.80 -0.50
CA SER A 111 -15.19 60.84 -1.91
C SER A 111 -13.96 60.62 -2.81
N PRO A 112 -14.09 59.97 -3.99
CA PRO A 112 -13.02 59.86 -5.00
C PRO A 112 -12.98 61.08 -5.98
N PRO A 113 -11.79 61.38 -6.54
CA PRO A 113 -11.66 62.43 -7.55
C PRO A 113 -12.09 62.00 -8.97
N PRO A 114 -12.31 62.91 -9.91
CA PRO A 114 -13.03 62.64 -11.15
C PRO A 114 -12.18 61.98 -12.24
N LEU A 115 -12.84 61.13 -13.00
CA LEU A 115 -12.32 60.40 -14.16
C LEU A 115 -12.25 61.32 -15.40
N ASN A 116 -11.08 61.37 -16.03
CA ASN A 116 -10.91 61.93 -17.40
C ASN A 116 -11.06 60.80 -18.41
N PHE A 117 -12.01 60.94 -19.32
CA PHE A 117 -12.16 60.10 -20.52
C PHE A 117 -11.26 60.62 -21.62
N SER A 118 -10.39 59.75 -22.17
CA SER A 118 -9.85 59.93 -23.51
C SER A 118 -10.03 58.63 -24.30
N ASN A 119 -10.71 58.74 -25.41
CA ASN A 119 -10.98 57.71 -26.40
C ASN A 119 -9.70 57.17 -27.05
N GLY A 120 -9.60 55.84 -27.14
CA GLY A 120 -8.62 55.18 -27.98
C GLY A 120 -8.95 53.69 -28.11
N SER A 121 -9.67 53.35 -29.16
CA SER A 121 -10.01 51.97 -29.54
C SER A 121 -8.74 51.18 -29.89
N GLN A 122 -8.35 50.23 -29.05
CA GLN A 122 -7.56 49.09 -29.46
C GLN A 122 -8.07 47.87 -28.69
N HIS A 123 -8.57 46.89 -29.43
CA HIS A 123 -8.90 45.57 -28.91
C HIS A 123 -7.60 44.90 -28.36
N GLN A 124 -7.33 45.11 -27.11
CA GLN A 124 -6.44 44.23 -26.32
C GLN A 124 -7.33 43.24 -25.60
N THR A 125 -7.28 42.00 -26.05
CA THR A 125 -7.67 40.85 -25.25
C THR A 125 -6.71 40.80 -24.07
N SER A 126 -7.04 41.52 -22.99
CA SER A 126 -6.32 41.37 -21.72
C SER A 126 -6.60 39.97 -21.18
N ASP A 127 -5.55 39.19 -21.13
CA ASP A 127 -5.50 37.90 -20.44
C ASP A 127 -5.89 38.14 -18.96
N LEU A 128 -7.15 37.80 -18.63
CA LEU A 128 -7.74 37.94 -17.32
C LEU A 128 -7.20 36.91 -16.29
N THR A 129 -6.16 36.16 -16.67
CA THR A 129 -5.52 35.13 -15.85
C THR A 129 -4.41 35.67 -14.97
N GLU A 130 -3.99 36.93 -15.05
CA GLU A 130 -2.84 37.44 -14.29
C GLU A 130 -3.15 37.92 -12.88
N GLU A 131 -4.43 38.15 -12.50
CA GLU A 131 -4.75 38.68 -11.17
C GLU A 131 -5.28 37.68 -10.14
N LEU A 132 -5.44 36.40 -10.49
CA LEU A 132 -5.69 35.35 -9.53
C LEU A 132 -4.36 34.74 -9.10
N THR A 133 -3.59 35.47 -8.28
CA THR A 133 -2.51 34.91 -7.48
C THR A 133 -3.10 34.00 -6.39
N PHE A 134 -3.77 32.92 -6.78
CA PHE A 134 -3.78 31.75 -5.94
C PHE A 134 -2.35 31.22 -5.96
N ALA A 135 -1.70 31.23 -4.80
CA ALA A 135 -0.51 30.44 -4.60
C ALA A 135 -0.76 29.06 -5.22
N PRO A 136 0.17 28.50 -5.98
CA PRO A 136 -0.03 27.17 -6.53
C PRO A 136 -0.30 26.23 -5.34
N HIS A 137 -1.55 25.80 -5.14
CA HIS A 137 -1.89 24.71 -4.25
C HIS A 137 -1.45 23.42 -4.94
N ALA A 138 -0.13 23.31 -5.16
CA ALA A 138 0.43 22.16 -5.83
C ALA A 138 0.37 20.91 -4.97
N ASP A 139 0.34 21.10 -3.66
CA ASP A 139 0.33 20.00 -2.70
C ASP A 139 -0.87 20.10 -1.76
N SER A 140 -1.65 19.06 -1.81
CA SER A 140 -2.62 18.73 -0.78
C SER A 140 -2.34 17.29 -0.32
N PRO A 141 -2.76 16.87 0.86
CA PRO A 141 -2.59 15.49 1.30
C PRO A 141 -3.12 14.45 0.32
N ASN A 142 -4.10 14.84 -0.53
CA ASN A 142 -4.66 13.96 -1.57
C ASN A 142 -3.82 13.91 -2.86
N LEU A 143 -2.95 14.91 -3.10
CA LEU A 143 -2.26 15.06 -4.37
C LEU A 143 -0.90 15.73 -4.17
N LEU A 144 0.16 14.96 -4.38
CA LEU A 144 1.54 15.40 -4.26
C LEU A 144 2.25 15.25 -5.61
N PHE A 145 2.79 16.33 -6.15
CA PHE A 145 3.57 16.30 -7.40
C PHE A 145 5.05 16.08 -7.13
N SER A 146 5.74 15.33 -8.01
CA SER A 146 7.20 15.17 -7.95
C SER A 146 7.96 16.43 -8.31
N ALA A 147 7.31 17.42 -8.94
CA ALA A 147 7.86 18.75 -9.21
C ALA A 147 6.72 19.76 -9.33
N HIS A 148 6.93 20.98 -8.83
CA HIS A 148 5.94 22.08 -8.91
C HIS A 148 6.02 22.90 -10.18
N LYS A 149 6.93 22.57 -11.07
CA LYS A 149 7.09 23.18 -12.41
C LYS A 149 7.25 22.08 -13.44
N VAL A 150 6.87 22.37 -14.69
CA VAL A 150 6.98 21.42 -15.79
C VAL A 150 7.92 21.98 -16.86
N LEU A 151 8.88 21.19 -17.31
CA LEU A 151 9.78 21.55 -18.40
C LEU A 151 9.02 21.64 -19.73
N LYS A 152 9.19 22.74 -20.47
CA LYS A 152 8.58 22.94 -21.78
C LYS A 152 9.10 21.99 -22.85
N GLN A 153 10.41 21.74 -22.85
CA GLN A 153 11.08 20.92 -23.86
C GLN A 153 10.86 19.43 -23.60
N LYS A 154 10.18 18.72 -24.50
CA LYS A 154 9.87 17.30 -24.43
C LYS A 154 11.12 16.44 -24.17
N LYS A 155 12.23 16.71 -24.86
CA LYS A 155 13.47 15.92 -24.71
C LYS A 155 14.09 15.97 -23.32
N LEU A 156 13.92 17.08 -22.62
CA LEU A 156 14.41 17.27 -21.27
C LEU A 156 13.40 16.82 -20.21
N ALA A 157 12.11 17.00 -20.46
CA ALA A 157 11.03 16.59 -19.57
C ALA A 157 10.91 15.06 -19.47
N ASN A 158 10.97 14.38 -20.63
CA ASN A 158 10.76 12.92 -20.70
C ASN A 158 12.04 12.11 -20.43
N VAL A 159 12.92 12.59 -19.55
CA VAL A 159 14.08 11.83 -19.10
C VAL A 159 13.62 10.74 -18.12
N PRO A 160 13.77 9.44 -18.45
CA PRO A 160 13.26 8.36 -17.62
C PRO A 160 13.79 8.33 -16.19
N SER A 161 14.97 8.95 -15.97
CA SER A 161 15.71 8.89 -14.71
C SER A 161 15.07 9.67 -13.58
N LEU A 162 14.45 10.82 -13.87
CA LEU A 162 13.72 11.60 -12.86
C LEU A 162 12.23 11.33 -12.91
N GLY A 163 11.61 11.39 -14.09
CA GLY A 163 10.18 11.18 -14.30
C GLY A 163 9.31 12.24 -13.61
N PHE A 164 8.44 12.89 -14.35
CA PHE A 164 7.41 13.77 -13.80
C PHE A 164 6.14 12.97 -13.46
N GLY A 165 5.49 13.30 -12.37
CA GLY A 165 4.26 12.63 -11.98
C GLY A 165 3.67 13.10 -10.66
N ALA A 166 2.64 12.40 -10.20
CA ALA A 166 1.95 12.69 -8.95
C ALA A 166 1.61 11.41 -8.16
N ILE A 167 1.52 11.54 -6.84
CA ILE A 167 0.90 10.56 -5.96
C ILE A 167 -0.48 11.08 -5.59
N VAL A 168 -1.51 10.28 -5.87
CA VAL A 168 -2.91 10.62 -5.64
C VAL A 168 -3.50 9.67 -4.61
N SER A 169 -4.06 10.21 -3.52
CA SER A 169 -4.72 9.46 -2.45
C SER A 169 -6.20 9.88 -2.37
N PRO A 170 -7.06 9.35 -3.25
CA PRO A 170 -8.40 9.90 -3.44
C PRO A 170 -9.34 9.69 -2.26
N GLY A 171 -9.13 8.63 -1.46
CA GLY A 171 -9.92 8.32 -0.26
C GLY A 171 -9.52 9.09 0.98
N TRP A 172 -8.37 9.82 0.95
CA TRP A 172 -7.86 10.51 2.12
C TRP A 172 -8.75 11.69 2.51
N GLU A 173 -9.11 11.77 3.78
CA GLU A 173 -9.83 12.92 4.33
C GLU A 173 -8.88 14.09 4.55
N VAL A 174 -9.28 15.28 4.10
CA VAL A 174 -8.51 16.53 4.22
C VAL A 174 -9.18 17.50 5.17
N SER A 175 -8.37 18.30 5.84
CA SER A 175 -8.85 19.42 6.67
C SER A 175 -8.19 20.73 6.20
N PRO A 176 -8.96 21.77 5.81
CA PRO A 176 -10.42 21.79 5.68
C PRO A 176 -10.93 20.86 4.58
N GLY A 177 -12.12 20.29 4.80
CA GLY A 177 -12.77 19.40 3.83
C GLY A 177 -13.10 20.04 2.49
N PRO A 178 -13.46 19.25 1.47
CA PRO A 178 -13.87 19.75 0.17
C PRO A 178 -15.14 20.60 0.26
N GLN A 179 -15.27 21.54 -0.68
CA GLN A 179 -16.52 22.28 -0.84
C GLN A 179 -17.59 21.34 -1.39
N ILE A 180 -18.76 21.30 -0.74
CA ILE A 180 -19.86 20.38 -1.09
C ILE A 180 -20.81 21.04 -2.06
N ILE A 181 -21.12 20.36 -3.15
CA ILE A 181 -22.04 20.79 -4.21
C ILE A 181 -23.16 19.75 -4.35
N GLN A 182 -24.42 20.19 -4.12
CA GLN A 182 -25.59 19.31 -4.18
C GLN A 182 -26.31 19.42 -5.54
N ARG A 183 -25.59 19.21 -6.63
CA ARG A 183 -26.11 19.13 -7.98
C ARG A 183 -25.20 18.30 -8.88
N ASP A 184 -25.68 17.98 -10.08
CA ASP A 184 -24.88 17.31 -11.08
C ASP A 184 -23.74 18.23 -11.58
N PRO A 185 -22.53 17.70 -11.77
CA PRO A 185 -21.40 18.50 -12.25
C PRO A 185 -21.55 18.88 -13.73
N HIS A 186 -21.16 20.11 -14.07
CA HIS A 186 -20.98 20.49 -15.47
C HIS A 186 -19.71 19.89 -16.04
N ARG A 187 -19.85 19.12 -17.10
CA ARG A 187 -18.75 18.39 -17.75
C ARG A 187 -18.55 18.86 -19.19
N CYS A 188 -17.29 18.96 -19.60
CA CYS A 188 -16.93 19.31 -20.97
C CYS A 188 -17.45 18.26 -21.96
N GLN A 189 -18.19 18.71 -23.00
CA GLN A 189 -18.78 17.83 -24.00
C GLN A 189 -17.74 17.11 -24.87
N ASN A 190 -16.49 17.63 -24.93
CA ASN A 190 -15.43 17.03 -25.74
C ASN A 190 -14.56 16.04 -24.95
N CYS A 191 -14.07 16.42 -23.74
CA CYS A 191 -13.12 15.60 -22.98
C CYS A 191 -13.67 15.09 -21.66
N GLY A 192 -14.90 15.41 -21.28
CA GLY A 192 -15.52 15.00 -20.04
C GLY A 192 -14.92 15.61 -18.77
N ALA A 193 -13.99 16.58 -18.88
CA ALA A 193 -13.44 17.28 -17.72
C ALA A 193 -14.52 18.10 -17.01
N TYR A 194 -14.42 18.17 -15.70
CA TYR A 194 -15.32 18.96 -14.86
C TYR A 194 -14.97 20.46 -14.99
N ALA A 195 -15.99 21.30 -15.00
CA ALA A 195 -15.81 22.74 -14.87
C ALA A 195 -15.07 23.05 -13.57
N ASN A 196 -14.18 24.03 -13.58
CA ASN A 196 -13.26 24.30 -12.46
C ASN A 196 -12.82 25.78 -12.45
N LEU A 197 -12.13 26.18 -11.39
CA LEU A 197 -11.72 27.57 -11.14
C LEU A 197 -10.82 28.19 -12.21
N TYR A 198 -10.23 27.39 -13.10
CA TYR A 198 -9.38 27.87 -14.19
C TYR A 198 -10.15 28.02 -15.53
N CYS A 199 -11.41 27.58 -15.59
CA CYS A 199 -12.22 27.70 -16.77
C CYS A 199 -12.54 29.17 -17.10
N ASN A 200 -12.50 29.52 -18.37
CA ASN A 200 -12.89 30.84 -18.82
C ASN A 200 -14.41 30.88 -19.06
N ILE A 201 -15.14 31.63 -18.24
CA ILE A 201 -16.60 31.80 -18.34
C ILE A 201 -16.90 33.08 -19.11
N LEU A 202 -17.74 33.00 -20.15
CA LEU A 202 -18.21 34.13 -20.91
C LEU A 202 -19.39 34.77 -20.19
N LEU A 203 -19.15 35.94 -19.58
CA LEU A 203 -20.14 36.66 -18.80
C LEU A 203 -21.42 36.90 -19.62
N GLY A 204 -22.56 36.77 -18.96
CA GLY A 204 -23.88 37.01 -19.57
C GLY A 204 -24.40 35.91 -20.49
N SER A 205 -23.53 35.08 -21.04
CA SER A 205 -23.95 33.95 -21.89
C SER A 205 -23.93 32.58 -21.14
N GLY A 206 -23.18 32.48 -20.07
CA GLY A 206 -22.99 31.24 -19.32
C GLY A 206 -22.21 30.17 -20.09
N GLN A 207 -21.67 30.49 -21.24
CA GLN A 207 -20.76 29.61 -21.99
C GLN A 207 -19.40 29.55 -21.29
N TRP A 208 -18.75 28.37 -21.34
CA TRP A 208 -17.46 28.23 -20.70
C TRP A 208 -16.46 27.41 -21.54
N GLN A 209 -15.20 27.83 -21.48
CA GLN A 209 -14.12 27.17 -22.17
C GLN A 209 -13.36 26.23 -21.23
N CYS A 210 -13.26 24.96 -21.62
CA CYS A 210 -12.53 23.94 -20.90
C CYS A 210 -11.02 24.19 -20.92
N VAL A 211 -10.35 24.19 -19.77
CA VAL A 211 -8.90 24.41 -19.68
C VAL A 211 -8.07 23.20 -20.11
N ILE A 212 -8.64 21.99 -20.12
CA ILE A 212 -7.96 20.76 -20.52
C ILE A 212 -7.85 20.67 -22.04
N CYS A 213 -8.98 20.73 -22.77
CA CYS A 213 -9.02 20.55 -24.22
C CYS A 213 -9.40 21.81 -25.01
N ARG A 214 -9.60 22.95 -24.32
CA ARG A 214 -9.97 24.25 -24.89
C ARG A 214 -11.30 24.30 -25.65
N ASN A 215 -12.13 23.26 -25.56
CA ASN A 215 -13.46 23.26 -26.16
C ASN A 215 -14.35 24.31 -25.51
N LEU A 216 -15.11 25.02 -26.34
CA LEU A 216 -16.16 25.94 -25.88
C LEU A 216 -17.44 25.11 -25.65
N ASN A 217 -17.94 25.11 -24.43
CA ASN A 217 -19.15 24.40 -24.02
C ASN A 217 -20.36 25.31 -24.04
N GLY A 218 -21.53 24.71 -24.03
CA GLY A 218 -22.81 25.41 -24.07
C GLY A 218 -23.04 26.33 -22.87
N SER A 219 -24.16 27.04 -22.90
CA SER A 219 -24.58 27.87 -21.77
C SER A 219 -25.12 27.02 -20.63
N GLU A 220 -24.58 27.27 -19.43
CA GLU A 220 -25.06 26.69 -18.17
C GLU A 220 -25.76 27.81 -17.37
N GLY A 221 -26.95 27.51 -16.86
CA GLY A 221 -27.76 28.51 -16.17
C GLY A 221 -27.07 29.15 -14.98
N GLU A 222 -26.34 28.33 -14.20
CA GLU A 222 -25.58 28.79 -13.04
C GLU A 222 -24.39 29.69 -13.40
N TYR A 223 -23.92 29.66 -14.65
CA TYR A 223 -22.78 30.46 -15.10
C TYR A 223 -23.23 31.77 -15.79
N ILE A 224 -24.54 32.00 -15.90
CA ILE A 224 -25.09 33.25 -16.38
C ILE A 224 -25.05 34.27 -15.24
N ALA A 225 -23.99 35.05 -15.18
CA ALA A 225 -23.82 36.07 -14.15
C ALA A 225 -23.40 37.39 -14.77
N PRO A 226 -23.84 38.52 -14.22
CA PRO A 226 -23.46 39.86 -14.69
C PRO A 226 -22.02 40.22 -14.29
N SER A 227 -21.46 39.60 -13.28
CA SER A 227 -20.11 39.88 -12.76
C SER A 227 -19.31 38.64 -12.45
N LYS A 228 -17.97 38.80 -12.40
CA LYS A 228 -17.07 37.71 -11.99
C LYS A 228 -17.15 37.40 -10.50
N GLU A 229 -17.49 38.39 -9.69
CA GLU A 229 -17.65 38.27 -8.25
C GLU A 229 -18.77 37.29 -7.91
N GLU A 230 -19.88 37.33 -8.67
CA GLU A 230 -20.96 36.34 -8.50
C GLU A 230 -20.55 34.93 -8.86
N LEU A 231 -19.78 34.76 -9.94
CA LEU A 231 -19.25 33.46 -10.33
C LEU A 231 -18.29 32.85 -9.27
N ARG A 232 -17.54 33.71 -8.57
CA ARG A 232 -16.65 33.27 -7.48
C ARG A 232 -17.39 32.69 -6.27
N ASN A 233 -18.68 32.90 -6.14
CA ASN A 233 -19.51 32.28 -5.10
C ASN A 233 -19.81 30.81 -5.42
N LEU A 234 -19.56 30.38 -6.66
CA LEU A 234 -19.72 28.97 -7.03
C LEU A 234 -18.50 28.16 -6.57
N PRO A 235 -18.67 27.10 -5.76
CA PRO A 235 -17.56 26.35 -5.18
C PRO A 235 -16.59 25.79 -6.22
N GLU A 236 -17.08 25.26 -7.33
CA GLU A 236 -16.25 24.71 -8.40
C GLU A 236 -15.44 25.77 -9.17
N LEU A 237 -15.86 27.02 -9.12
CA LEU A 237 -15.14 28.15 -9.74
C LEU A 237 -14.26 28.91 -8.75
N SER A 238 -14.23 28.49 -7.47
CA SER A 238 -13.46 29.14 -6.41
C SER A 238 -12.53 28.18 -5.64
N SER A 239 -12.79 26.87 -5.66
CA SER A 239 -12.00 25.86 -4.94
C SER A 239 -11.34 24.85 -5.87
N PRO A 240 -10.09 24.48 -5.62
CA PRO A 240 -9.41 23.41 -6.37
C PRO A 240 -9.91 22.02 -6.00
N LEU A 241 -10.61 21.87 -4.85
CA LEU A 241 -11.12 20.60 -4.34
C LEU A 241 -12.61 20.73 -4.03
N VAL A 242 -13.44 19.96 -4.73
CA VAL A 242 -14.90 19.95 -4.57
C VAL A 242 -15.46 18.55 -4.57
N ASP A 243 -16.52 18.34 -3.79
CA ASP A 243 -17.31 17.11 -3.77
C ASP A 243 -18.71 17.37 -4.29
N TYR A 244 -19.05 16.75 -5.41
CA TYR A 244 -20.41 16.73 -5.91
C TYR A 244 -21.16 15.56 -5.28
N ILE A 245 -22.25 15.85 -4.57
CA ILE A 245 -23.16 14.84 -4.06
C ILE A 245 -24.30 14.70 -5.06
N GLN A 246 -24.39 13.56 -5.72
CA GLN A 246 -25.45 13.32 -6.69
C GLN A 246 -26.78 13.20 -5.98
N THR A 247 -27.73 14.03 -6.42
CA THR A 247 -29.10 13.97 -5.88
C THR A 247 -29.84 12.76 -6.43
N PRO A 248 -30.57 12.07 -5.57
CA PRO A 248 -31.18 10.76 -5.84
C PRO A 248 -32.29 10.74 -6.91
N THR A 249 -32.78 11.86 -7.35
CA THR A 249 -34.06 11.99 -8.06
C THR A 249 -34.09 11.45 -9.49
N ARG A 250 -32.97 10.99 -10.05
CA ARG A 250 -32.91 10.62 -11.49
C ARG A 250 -32.49 9.17 -11.80
N ARG A 251 -32.24 8.30 -10.82
CA ARG A 251 -31.90 6.91 -11.11
C ARG A 251 -33.05 5.95 -10.74
N PRO A 252 -33.52 5.12 -11.69
CA PRO A 252 -34.45 4.03 -11.34
C PRO A 252 -33.76 3.06 -10.35
N GLY A 253 -34.34 2.85 -9.17
CA GLY A 253 -33.79 1.97 -8.15
C GLY A 253 -33.00 2.66 -7.03
N TYR A 254 -33.14 3.97 -6.90
CA TYR A 254 -32.51 4.74 -5.82
C TYR A 254 -32.92 4.19 -4.42
N VAL A 255 -31.87 3.99 -3.61
CA VAL A 255 -32.03 3.73 -2.18
C VAL A 255 -31.69 5.03 -1.44
N PRO A 256 -32.54 5.53 -0.54
CA PRO A 256 -32.27 6.74 0.23
C PRO A 256 -30.92 6.66 0.94
N VAL A 257 -30.23 7.79 1.04
CA VAL A 257 -29.00 7.89 1.86
C VAL A 257 -29.35 7.38 3.27
N SER A 258 -28.60 6.39 3.74
CA SER A 258 -28.82 5.82 5.06
C SER A 258 -28.18 6.74 6.10
N GLU A 259 -28.89 7.05 7.18
CA GLU A 259 -28.33 7.74 8.34
C GLU A 259 -27.33 6.84 9.11
N SER A 260 -27.39 5.53 8.89
CA SER A 260 -26.49 4.55 9.49
C SER A 260 -25.55 3.94 8.46
N ARG A 261 -24.33 3.67 8.90
CA ARG A 261 -23.35 2.94 8.10
C ARG A 261 -23.91 1.57 7.72
N ILE A 262 -23.91 1.28 6.42
CA ILE A 262 -24.30 -0.05 5.93
C ILE A 262 -23.08 -0.95 6.00
N SER A 263 -23.21 -2.02 6.77
CA SER A 263 -22.17 -3.04 6.86
C SER A 263 -22.27 -4.00 5.68
N ALA A 264 -21.17 -4.11 4.94
CA ALA A 264 -21.04 -5.10 3.88
C ALA A 264 -21.04 -6.52 4.47
N PRO A 265 -21.59 -7.53 3.74
CA PRO A 265 -21.47 -8.92 4.15
C PRO A 265 -20.02 -9.38 4.24
N ILE A 266 -19.70 -10.17 5.26
CA ILE A 266 -18.36 -10.73 5.48
C ILE A 266 -18.46 -12.26 5.55
N VAL A 267 -17.61 -12.97 4.80
CA VAL A 267 -17.42 -14.41 4.97
C VAL A 267 -15.99 -14.67 5.43
N LEU A 268 -15.87 -15.32 6.58
CA LEU A 268 -14.59 -15.81 7.10
C LEU A 268 -14.28 -17.17 6.47
N VAL A 269 -13.09 -17.31 5.89
CA VAL A 269 -12.57 -18.56 5.33
C VAL A 269 -11.35 -18.96 6.14
N ILE A 270 -11.49 -19.98 6.99
CA ILE A 270 -10.59 -20.27 8.08
C ILE A 270 -9.87 -21.62 7.85
N ASP A 271 -8.54 -21.64 7.94
CA ASP A 271 -7.70 -22.84 7.89
C ASP A 271 -7.90 -23.69 9.15
N GLU A 272 -8.37 -24.93 9.00
CA GLU A 272 -8.50 -25.91 10.10
C GLU A 272 -7.25 -26.79 10.29
N CYS A 273 -6.23 -26.63 9.44
CA CYS A 273 -5.03 -27.46 9.45
C CYS A 273 -3.91 -26.84 10.31
N LEU A 274 -4.23 -26.38 11.51
CA LEU A 274 -3.33 -25.65 12.39
C LEU A 274 -2.90 -26.48 13.61
N ASP A 275 -1.73 -26.17 14.19
CA ASP A 275 -1.28 -26.73 15.45
C ASP A 275 -2.00 -26.08 16.65
N GLU A 276 -1.94 -26.71 17.81
CA GLU A 276 -2.71 -26.32 19.00
C GLU A 276 -2.52 -24.84 19.39
N GLN A 277 -1.29 -24.35 19.41
CA GLN A 277 -1.01 -22.96 19.77
C GLN A 277 -1.63 -21.99 18.78
N HIS A 278 -1.51 -22.27 17.48
CA HIS A 278 -2.09 -21.44 16.42
C HIS A 278 -3.61 -21.44 16.46
N VAL A 279 -4.23 -22.58 16.77
CA VAL A 279 -5.71 -22.65 16.93
C VAL A 279 -6.16 -21.79 18.10
N GLN A 280 -5.50 -21.85 19.26
CA GLN A 280 -5.87 -21.06 20.44
C GLN A 280 -5.77 -19.55 20.16
N HIS A 281 -4.67 -19.12 19.54
CA HIS A 281 -4.47 -17.71 19.17
C HIS A 281 -5.52 -17.24 18.14
N LEU A 282 -5.76 -18.07 17.11
CA LEU A 282 -6.75 -17.76 16.06
C LEU A 282 -8.17 -17.68 16.64
N GLN A 283 -8.56 -18.62 17.50
CA GLN A 283 -9.85 -18.56 18.19
C GLN A 283 -10.03 -17.26 18.96
N SER A 284 -9.03 -16.89 19.78
CA SER A 284 -9.07 -15.64 20.55
C SER A 284 -9.23 -14.41 19.64
N SER A 285 -8.47 -14.32 18.54
CA SER A 285 -8.54 -13.21 17.59
C SER A 285 -9.88 -13.18 16.84
N LEU A 286 -10.44 -14.33 16.47
CA LEU A 286 -11.71 -14.42 15.77
C LEU A 286 -12.91 -14.11 16.68
N HIS A 287 -12.89 -14.55 17.94
CA HIS A 287 -13.92 -14.17 18.92
C HIS A 287 -13.96 -12.65 19.11
N ALA A 288 -12.80 -12.02 19.36
CA ALA A 288 -12.71 -10.59 19.51
C ALA A 288 -13.14 -9.84 18.21
N PHE A 289 -12.83 -10.40 17.05
CA PHE A 289 -13.24 -9.84 15.77
C PHE A 289 -14.76 -9.86 15.60
N VAL A 290 -15.41 -10.99 15.84
CA VAL A 290 -16.88 -11.13 15.70
C VAL A 290 -17.61 -10.21 16.67
N ASP A 291 -17.12 -10.07 17.91
CA ASP A 291 -17.66 -9.15 18.91
C ASP A 291 -17.53 -7.67 18.49
N SER A 292 -16.52 -7.33 17.69
CA SER A 292 -16.29 -5.96 17.20
C SER A 292 -17.16 -5.57 16.00
N LEU A 293 -17.82 -6.55 15.35
CA LEU A 293 -18.62 -6.28 14.16
C LEU A 293 -19.94 -5.57 14.51
N PRO A 294 -20.40 -4.63 13.65
CA PRO A 294 -21.73 -4.04 13.79
C PRO A 294 -22.83 -5.14 13.81
N PRO A 295 -23.85 -5.02 14.67
CA PRO A 295 -24.91 -6.03 14.80
C PRO A 295 -25.67 -6.35 13.51
N THR A 296 -25.69 -5.38 12.58
CA THR A 296 -26.37 -5.51 11.28
C THR A 296 -25.50 -6.18 10.20
N THR A 297 -24.22 -6.42 10.47
CA THR A 297 -23.31 -7.08 9.54
C THR A 297 -23.76 -8.52 9.31
N LYS A 298 -23.85 -8.93 8.05
CA LYS A 298 -24.08 -10.33 7.70
C LYS A 298 -22.76 -11.08 7.73
N LEU A 299 -22.72 -12.14 8.52
CA LEU A 299 -21.56 -13.00 8.72
C LEU A 299 -21.82 -14.40 8.17
N GLY A 300 -20.82 -14.96 7.46
CA GLY A 300 -20.76 -16.37 7.08
C GLY A 300 -19.42 -16.96 7.54
N ILE A 301 -19.37 -18.26 7.80
CA ILE A 301 -18.17 -18.97 8.23
C ILE A 301 -17.98 -20.22 7.39
N VAL A 302 -16.79 -20.36 6.80
CA VAL A 302 -16.34 -21.50 6.01
C VAL A 302 -15.01 -21.99 6.58
N LEU A 303 -14.93 -23.26 6.97
CA LEU A 303 -13.65 -23.88 7.33
C LEU A 303 -13.12 -24.68 6.16
N TYR A 304 -11.78 -24.72 6.02
CA TYR A 304 -11.15 -25.51 4.98
C TYR A 304 -9.90 -26.27 5.46
N GLY A 305 -9.81 -27.49 5.04
CA GLY A 305 -8.67 -28.38 5.10
C GLY A 305 -8.69 -29.24 3.85
N ARG A 306 -8.86 -30.54 4.00
CA ARG A 306 -9.12 -31.45 2.86
C ARG A 306 -10.54 -31.35 2.32
N MET A 307 -11.46 -30.91 3.15
CA MET A 307 -12.87 -30.66 2.83
C MET A 307 -13.19 -29.20 3.05
N VAL A 308 -14.32 -28.75 2.54
CA VAL A 308 -14.87 -27.41 2.80
C VAL A 308 -16.10 -27.58 3.65
N SER A 309 -16.11 -27.02 4.86
CA SER A 309 -17.22 -27.05 5.80
C SER A 309 -17.90 -25.68 5.82
N VAL A 310 -19.17 -25.63 5.41
CA VAL A 310 -19.96 -24.40 5.34
C VAL A 310 -20.95 -24.41 6.50
N TYR A 311 -20.80 -23.45 7.41
CA TYR A 311 -21.60 -23.44 8.63
C TYR A 311 -22.97 -22.82 8.42
N ASP A 312 -23.98 -23.50 8.95
CA ASP A 312 -25.40 -23.13 8.94
C ASP A 312 -25.79 -22.41 10.23
N PHE A 313 -26.46 -21.29 10.11
CA PHE A 313 -26.94 -20.44 11.20
C PHE A 313 -28.47 -20.58 11.43
N SER A 314 -29.10 -21.60 10.87
CA SER A 314 -30.55 -21.82 11.02
C SER A 314 -30.96 -22.21 12.45
N GLU A 315 -30.06 -22.84 13.19
CA GLU A 315 -30.29 -23.28 14.58
C GLU A 315 -29.61 -22.33 15.58
N GLU A 316 -30.34 -21.87 16.59
CA GLU A 316 -29.85 -20.81 17.50
C GLU A 316 -28.70 -21.21 18.43
N SER A 317 -28.43 -22.51 18.62
CA SER A 317 -27.46 -22.96 19.61
C SER A 317 -26.57 -24.14 19.18
N VAL A 318 -26.72 -24.61 17.95
CA VAL A 318 -25.99 -25.77 17.43
C VAL A 318 -25.17 -25.38 16.21
N ALA A 319 -23.83 -25.57 16.30
CA ALA A 319 -22.97 -25.43 15.14
C ALA A 319 -23.17 -26.64 14.21
N SER A 320 -23.89 -26.48 13.10
CA SER A 320 -23.99 -27.47 12.03
C SER A 320 -23.31 -27.01 10.78
N ALA A 321 -22.83 -27.94 9.94
CA ALA A 321 -22.16 -27.59 8.69
C ALA A 321 -22.48 -28.59 7.58
N ASP A 322 -22.64 -28.06 6.38
CA ASP A 322 -22.59 -28.83 5.15
C ASP A 322 -21.15 -29.00 4.69
N VAL A 323 -20.76 -30.24 4.38
CA VAL A 323 -19.38 -30.59 4.04
C VAL A 323 -19.29 -30.93 2.56
N LEU A 324 -18.44 -30.18 1.84
CA LEU A 324 -18.18 -30.36 0.42
C LEU A 324 -16.79 -30.94 0.19
N PRO A 325 -16.58 -31.75 -0.87
CA PRO A 325 -15.26 -32.23 -1.22
C PRO A 325 -14.38 -31.08 -1.71
N GLY A 326 -13.12 -31.02 -1.24
CA GLY A 326 -12.16 -29.98 -1.61
C GLY A 326 -11.26 -30.35 -2.81
N ASP A 327 -11.40 -31.54 -3.38
CA ASP A 327 -10.55 -32.04 -4.47
C ASP A 327 -10.77 -31.36 -5.83
N LYS A 328 -11.92 -30.75 -6.01
CA LYS A 328 -12.35 -30.09 -7.25
C LYS A 328 -13.23 -28.88 -6.96
N SER A 329 -13.40 -28.01 -7.95
CA SER A 329 -14.37 -26.93 -7.90
C SER A 329 -15.79 -27.50 -7.72
N PRO A 330 -16.59 -26.94 -6.79
CA PRO A 330 -17.98 -27.37 -6.63
C PRO A 330 -18.77 -27.15 -7.92
N SER A 331 -19.65 -28.13 -8.27
CA SER A 331 -20.51 -27.97 -9.44
C SER A 331 -21.55 -26.87 -9.21
N GLU A 332 -22.04 -26.26 -10.28
CA GLU A 332 -23.12 -25.25 -10.18
C GLU A 332 -24.36 -25.81 -9.50
N ASP A 333 -24.71 -27.07 -9.78
CA ASP A 333 -25.85 -27.74 -9.13
C ASP A 333 -25.63 -27.93 -7.62
N THR A 334 -24.38 -28.26 -7.21
CA THR A 334 -24.03 -28.35 -5.79
C THR A 334 -24.16 -26.99 -5.10
N LEU A 335 -23.64 -25.93 -5.73
CA LEU A 335 -23.74 -24.57 -5.18
C LEU A 335 -25.21 -24.09 -5.13
N ARG A 336 -26.00 -24.41 -6.13
CA ARG A 336 -27.45 -24.10 -6.12
C ARG A 336 -28.15 -24.85 -4.99
N ALA A 337 -27.86 -26.14 -4.84
CA ALA A 337 -28.46 -26.94 -3.77
C ALA A 337 -28.11 -26.38 -2.38
N LEU A 338 -26.89 -25.94 -2.20
CA LEU A 338 -26.43 -25.27 -0.97
C LEU A 338 -27.20 -23.96 -0.72
N ILE A 339 -27.24 -23.06 -1.70
CA ILE A 339 -27.77 -21.70 -1.54
C ILE A 339 -29.31 -21.68 -1.45
N TYR A 340 -29.99 -22.50 -2.21
CA TYR A 340 -31.46 -22.59 -2.22
C TYR A 340 -32.03 -23.72 -1.36
N GLY A 341 -31.17 -24.40 -0.60
CA GLY A 341 -31.52 -25.34 0.41
C GLY A 341 -32.24 -24.73 1.63
N THR A 342 -32.31 -25.49 2.69
CA THR A 342 -32.92 -25.02 3.95
C THR A 342 -31.94 -24.30 4.86
N GLY A 343 -30.61 -24.39 4.58
CA GLY A 343 -29.57 -23.80 5.39
C GLY A 343 -29.47 -22.26 5.25
N VAL A 344 -29.08 -21.60 6.31
CA VAL A 344 -28.82 -20.14 6.39
C VAL A 344 -27.34 -19.93 6.59
N TYR A 345 -26.56 -19.72 5.51
CA TYR A 345 -25.09 -19.59 5.56
C TYR A 345 -24.61 -18.15 5.69
N LEU A 346 -25.52 -17.18 5.69
CA LEU A 346 -25.22 -15.77 5.86
C LEU A 346 -26.29 -15.12 6.74
N SER A 347 -25.95 -14.86 7.99
CA SER A 347 -26.88 -14.32 8.99
C SER A 347 -26.33 -13.04 9.62
N THR A 348 -27.18 -12.17 10.16
CA THR A 348 -26.73 -10.97 10.88
C THR A 348 -26.03 -11.36 12.19
N VAL A 349 -24.97 -10.65 12.54
CA VAL A 349 -24.24 -10.88 13.80
C VAL A 349 -25.19 -10.87 14.99
N HIS A 350 -26.15 -9.93 15.03
CA HIS A 350 -27.13 -9.88 16.10
C HIS A 350 -27.93 -11.18 16.29
N ALA A 351 -28.32 -11.81 15.19
CA ALA A 351 -29.12 -13.04 15.24
C ALA A 351 -28.28 -14.30 15.46
N SER A 352 -27.00 -14.30 15.10
CA SER A 352 -26.18 -15.51 15.03
C SER A 352 -24.90 -15.46 15.90
N LEU A 353 -24.77 -14.48 16.79
CA LEU A 353 -23.56 -14.30 17.59
C LEU A 353 -23.20 -15.53 18.42
N SER A 354 -24.17 -16.15 19.10
CA SER A 354 -23.96 -17.34 19.92
C SER A 354 -23.49 -18.54 19.09
N VAL A 355 -24.09 -18.72 17.91
CA VAL A 355 -23.72 -19.81 16.98
C VAL A 355 -22.32 -19.54 16.40
N ALA A 356 -22.01 -18.29 16.02
CA ALA A 356 -20.68 -17.92 15.55
C ALA A 356 -19.61 -18.27 16.60
N HIS A 357 -19.83 -17.92 17.86
CA HIS A 357 -18.93 -18.29 18.97
C HIS A 357 -18.83 -19.81 19.16
N ALA A 358 -19.93 -20.55 19.05
CA ALA A 358 -19.91 -22.00 19.13
C ALA A 358 -19.11 -22.63 17.99
N ILE A 359 -19.26 -22.12 16.75
CA ILE A 359 -18.46 -22.55 15.59
C ILE A 359 -16.98 -22.31 15.84
N LEU A 360 -16.59 -21.11 16.23
CA LEU A 360 -15.19 -20.74 16.47
C LEU A 360 -14.58 -21.58 17.61
N SER A 361 -15.35 -21.83 18.67
CA SER A 361 -14.90 -22.69 19.78
C SER A 361 -14.78 -24.17 19.37
N SER A 362 -15.41 -24.59 18.28
CA SER A 362 -15.31 -25.98 17.78
C SER A 362 -14.04 -26.25 16.98
N LEU A 363 -13.27 -25.23 16.62
CA LEU A 363 -11.97 -25.39 15.97
C LEU A 363 -11.06 -26.26 16.84
N THR A 364 -10.51 -27.34 16.28
CA THR A 364 -9.62 -28.26 17.01
C THR A 364 -8.28 -28.36 16.31
N PRO A 365 -7.21 -28.58 17.08
CA PRO A 365 -5.89 -28.79 16.50
C PRO A 365 -5.88 -29.98 15.53
N TYR A 366 -5.04 -29.86 14.49
CA TYR A 366 -4.86 -30.91 13.51
C TYR A 366 -4.30 -32.17 14.15
N LYS A 367 -5.03 -33.28 14.06
CA LYS A 367 -4.77 -34.50 14.84
C LYS A 367 -3.70 -35.46 14.25
N GLN A 368 -3.36 -35.25 12.97
CA GLN A 368 -2.40 -36.16 12.31
C GLN A 368 -0.97 -35.64 12.48
N ASN A 369 -0.02 -36.53 12.71
CA ASN A 369 1.41 -36.19 12.80
C ASN A 369 2.01 -35.98 11.39
N VAL A 370 1.53 -34.93 10.69
CA VAL A 370 1.99 -34.53 9.37
C VAL A 370 2.52 -33.11 9.48
N PRO A 371 3.73 -32.82 8.94
CA PRO A 371 4.26 -31.46 8.93
C PRO A 371 3.28 -30.46 8.30
N GLU A 372 3.16 -29.25 8.84
CA GLU A 372 2.20 -28.24 8.39
C GLU A 372 2.23 -27.98 6.88
N VAL A 373 3.44 -27.94 6.30
CA VAL A 373 3.64 -27.73 4.84
C VAL A 373 3.08 -28.86 3.97
N GLN A 374 2.84 -30.04 4.57
CA GLN A 374 2.34 -31.23 3.87
C GLN A 374 0.85 -31.51 4.13
N ARG A 375 0.17 -30.66 4.91
CA ARG A 375 -1.27 -30.80 5.15
C ARG A 375 -2.07 -30.41 3.91
N ASP A 376 -3.14 -31.14 3.64
CA ASP A 376 -4.04 -30.87 2.51
C ASP A 376 -4.92 -29.65 2.82
N ARG A 377 -4.78 -28.60 2.01
CA ARG A 377 -5.53 -27.34 2.14
C ARG A 377 -6.18 -26.96 0.81
N CYS A 378 -7.50 -26.97 0.76
CA CYS A 378 -8.28 -26.67 -0.45
C CYS A 378 -8.80 -25.22 -0.47
N LEU A 379 -7.91 -24.26 -0.20
CA LEU A 379 -8.26 -22.82 -0.15
C LEU A 379 -9.06 -22.35 -1.35
N GLY A 380 -8.67 -22.77 -2.55
CA GLY A 380 -9.35 -22.36 -3.77
C GLY A 380 -10.84 -22.73 -3.79
N ALA A 381 -11.17 -23.99 -3.48
CA ALA A 381 -12.56 -24.43 -3.40
C ALA A 381 -13.35 -23.69 -2.30
N ALA A 382 -12.70 -23.41 -1.16
CA ALA A 382 -13.34 -22.67 -0.07
C ALA A 382 -13.70 -21.24 -0.46
N VAL A 383 -12.84 -20.54 -1.20
CA VAL A 383 -13.13 -19.18 -1.70
C VAL A 383 -14.24 -19.21 -2.76
N GLU A 384 -14.29 -20.22 -3.65
CA GLU A 384 -15.41 -20.38 -4.60
C GLU A 384 -16.75 -20.56 -3.87
N VAL A 385 -16.79 -21.36 -2.82
CA VAL A 385 -17.97 -21.56 -1.97
C VAL A 385 -18.35 -20.27 -1.25
N ALA A 386 -17.39 -19.56 -0.68
CA ALA A 386 -17.64 -18.29 -0.01
C ALA A 386 -18.22 -17.23 -0.96
N LEU A 387 -17.72 -17.16 -2.20
CA LEU A 387 -18.28 -16.30 -3.24
C LEU A 387 -19.73 -16.66 -3.57
N ALA A 388 -20.06 -17.95 -3.64
CA ALA A 388 -21.40 -18.42 -3.92
C ALA A 388 -22.39 -18.06 -2.79
N ILE A 389 -21.97 -18.16 -1.53
CA ILE A 389 -22.77 -17.79 -0.36
C ILE A 389 -23.15 -16.30 -0.37
N ILE A 390 -22.20 -15.45 -0.74
CA ILE A 390 -22.40 -13.99 -0.74
C ILE A 390 -23.36 -13.54 -1.83
N GLN A 391 -23.21 -14.08 -3.04
CA GLN A 391 -23.83 -13.50 -4.24
C GLN A 391 -24.99 -14.32 -4.81
N GLY A 392 -25.22 -15.52 -4.31
CA GLY A 392 -26.13 -16.46 -4.95
C GLY A 392 -25.51 -17.09 -6.22
N PRO A 393 -26.26 -17.94 -6.95
CA PRO A 393 -25.75 -18.63 -8.12
C PRO A 393 -25.58 -17.69 -9.31
N SER A 394 -24.55 -17.95 -10.13
CA SER A 394 -24.16 -17.14 -11.29
C SER A 394 -25.26 -16.89 -12.33
N ALA A 395 -26.28 -17.76 -12.43
CA ALA A 395 -27.34 -17.67 -13.45
C ALA A 395 -28.31 -16.48 -13.27
N GLU A 396 -28.44 -15.91 -12.07
CA GLU A 396 -29.29 -14.73 -11.87
C GLU A 396 -28.60 -13.43 -12.30
N MET A 397 -27.27 -13.38 -12.33
CA MET A 397 -26.52 -12.23 -12.82
C MET A 397 -26.71 -12.00 -14.33
N SER A 398 -27.03 -13.03 -15.10
CA SER A 398 -27.24 -12.93 -16.55
C SER A 398 -28.53 -12.18 -16.94
N ARG A 399 -29.42 -11.90 -16.01
CA ARG A 399 -30.71 -11.21 -16.27
C ARG A 399 -30.73 -9.71 -16.04
N GLY A 400 -29.60 -9.09 -15.84
CA GLY A 400 -29.44 -7.62 -15.89
C GLY A 400 -30.01 -6.81 -14.74
N VAL A 401 -30.49 -7.43 -13.67
CA VAL A 401 -30.99 -6.76 -12.46
C VAL A 401 -30.05 -7.09 -11.30
N VAL A 402 -28.83 -6.58 -11.37
CA VAL A 402 -27.96 -6.59 -10.19
C VAL A 402 -28.51 -5.51 -9.26
N LYS A 403 -29.27 -5.89 -8.25
CA LYS A 403 -29.43 -5.07 -7.05
C LYS A 403 -28.03 -4.94 -6.46
N ARG A 404 -27.40 -3.76 -6.62
CA ARG A 404 -26.11 -3.46 -5.98
C ARG A 404 -26.36 -3.52 -4.48
N PRO A 405 -25.75 -4.47 -3.74
CA PRO A 405 -25.75 -4.37 -2.29
C PRO A 405 -25.04 -3.07 -1.92
N GLY A 406 -25.46 -2.40 -0.90
CA GLY A 406 -24.82 -1.21 -0.42
C GLY A 406 -23.44 -1.56 0.16
N GLY A 407 -22.37 -1.31 -0.62
CA GLY A 407 -20.99 -1.64 -0.27
C GLY A 407 -20.49 -2.93 -0.91
N ASN A 408 -19.17 -3.14 -0.88
CA ASN A 408 -18.52 -4.35 -1.37
C ASN A 408 -18.55 -5.44 -0.32
N SER A 409 -19.03 -6.63 -0.72
CA SER A 409 -18.88 -7.82 0.12
C SER A 409 -17.41 -8.16 0.34
N ARG A 410 -17.10 -8.81 1.46
CA ARG A 410 -15.71 -9.22 1.78
C ARG A 410 -15.62 -10.70 2.10
N ILE A 411 -14.57 -11.32 1.57
CA ILE A 411 -14.08 -12.62 2.01
C ILE A 411 -12.77 -12.36 2.74
N ILE A 412 -12.67 -12.80 3.99
CA ILE A 412 -11.44 -12.69 4.78
C ILE A 412 -10.91 -14.10 5.01
N VAL A 413 -9.77 -14.37 4.41
CA VAL A 413 -9.08 -15.67 4.51
C VAL A 413 -8.07 -15.61 5.64
N CYS A 414 -8.15 -16.54 6.60
CA CYS A 414 -7.15 -16.79 7.63
C CYS A 414 -6.37 -18.06 7.24
N ALA A 415 -5.15 -17.88 6.73
CA ALA A 415 -4.36 -18.96 6.15
C ALA A 415 -3.11 -19.27 6.98
N GLY A 416 -2.91 -20.53 7.39
CA GLY A 416 -1.73 -21.00 8.13
C GLY A 416 -0.74 -21.79 7.28
N GLY A 417 -1.03 -22.00 5.99
CA GLY A 417 -0.15 -22.76 5.11
C GLY A 417 -0.54 -22.69 3.64
N PRO A 418 0.23 -23.33 2.76
CA PRO A 418 0.02 -23.24 1.31
C PRO A 418 -1.22 -23.99 0.85
N CYS A 419 -1.82 -23.53 -0.25
CA CYS A 419 -2.87 -24.26 -0.97
C CYS A 419 -2.24 -25.46 -1.66
N THR A 420 -2.52 -26.65 -1.13
CA THR A 420 -1.86 -27.91 -1.54
C THR A 420 -2.82 -28.94 -2.12
N TYR A 421 -4.13 -28.69 -2.03
CA TYR A 421 -5.18 -29.61 -2.44
C TYR A 421 -6.27 -28.92 -3.24
N GLY A 422 -6.81 -29.59 -4.24
CA GLY A 422 -7.91 -29.09 -5.06
C GLY A 422 -7.55 -27.94 -6.02
N PRO A 423 -8.54 -27.13 -6.39
CA PRO A 423 -8.36 -26.03 -7.35
C PRO A 423 -7.33 -24.99 -6.87
N GLY A 424 -6.49 -24.53 -7.78
CA GLY A 424 -5.45 -23.53 -7.44
C GLY A 424 -4.30 -24.06 -6.59
N SER A 425 -4.20 -25.37 -6.37
CA SER A 425 -3.17 -25.98 -5.54
C SER A 425 -1.85 -26.21 -6.26
N VAL A 426 -0.79 -26.38 -5.46
CA VAL A 426 0.54 -26.78 -5.89
C VAL A 426 1.03 -27.98 -5.07
N PRO A 427 1.92 -28.83 -5.62
CA PRO A 427 2.49 -29.95 -4.89
C PRO A 427 3.17 -29.52 -3.59
N HIS A 428 3.13 -30.35 -2.57
CA HIS A 428 3.80 -30.11 -1.28
C HIS A 428 5.31 -29.89 -1.46
N SER A 429 5.95 -30.67 -2.33
CA SER A 429 7.40 -30.60 -2.57
C SER A 429 7.72 -29.64 -3.71
N LEU A 430 8.62 -28.68 -3.47
CA LEU A 430 9.20 -27.80 -4.50
C LEU A 430 10.02 -28.58 -5.54
N ASN A 431 10.52 -29.79 -5.18
CA ASN A 431 11.28 -30.66 -6.08
C ASN A 431 10.40 -31.55 -6.96
N HIS A 432 9.08 -31.36 -6.95
CA HIS A 432 8.19 -32.13 -7.82
C HIS A 432 8.52 -31.86 -9.30
N PRO A 433 8.65 -32.88 -10.17
CA PRO A 433 9.10 -32.72 -11.55
C PRO A 433 8.28 -31.68 -12.36
N ASN A 434 6.99 -31.61 -12.10
CA ASN A 434 6.07 -30.69 -12.79
C ASN A 434 5.75 -29.43 -11.99
N TYR A 435 6.52 -29.11 -10.93
CA TYR A 435 6.19 -28.01 -10.03
C TYR A 435 5.96 -26.67 -10.75
N LEU A 436 6.89 -26.27 -11.62
CA LEU A 436 6.80 -24.99 -12.35
C LEU A 436 5.57 -24.90 -13.28
N HIS A 437 5.19 -26.02 -13.89
CA HIS A 437 3.98 -26.05 -14.72
C HIS A 437 2.71 -25.92 -13.88
N LEU A 438 2.62 -26.65 -12.78
CA LEU A 438 1.49 -26.61 -11.86
C LEU A 438 1.39 -25.24 -11.17
N GLN A 439 2.53 -24.65 -10.82
CA GLN A 439 2.58 -23.28 -10.29
C GLN A 439 1.99 -22.24 -11.25
N LYS A 440 2.36 -22.31 -12.54
CA LYS A 440 1.79 -21.42 -13.56
C LYS A 440 0.28 -21.60 -13.70
N SER A 441 -0.19 -22.85 -13.65
CA SER A 441 -1.62 -23.17 -13.70
C SER A 441 -2.36 -22.66 -12.48
N ALA A 442 -1.78 -22.82 -11.29
CA ALA A 442 -2.32 -22.33 -10.04
C ALA A 442 -2.40 -20.77 -10.01
N LEU A 443 -1.34 -20.09 -10.45
CA LEU A 443 -1.33 -18.62 -10.59
C LEU A 443 -2.47 -18.11 -11.47
N LYS A 444 -2.62 -18.73 -12.66
CA LYS A 444 -3.70 -18.37 -13.59
C LYS A 444 -5.08 -18.65 -13.00
N TRP A 445 -5.21 -19.74 -12.25
CA TRP A 445 -6.47 -20.11 -11.63
C TRP A 445 -6.85 -19.11 -10.52
N MET A 446 -5.89 -18.74 -9.67
CA MET A 446 -6.08 -17.74 -8.60
C MET A 446 -6.41 -16.34 -9.16
N ASP A 447 -5.79 -15.96 -10.28
CA ASP A 447 -6.09 -14.71 -10.98
C ASP A 447 -7.53 -14.72 -11.54
N ASN A 448 -7.95 -15.79 -12.18
CA ASN A 448 -9.32 -15.96 -12.68
C ASN A 448 -10.34 -15.88 -11.53
N LEU A 449 -10.03 -16.49 -10.37
CA LEU A 449 -10.89 -16.44 -9.20
C LEU A 449 -10.97 -15.02 -8.63
N GLY A 450 -9.88 -14.28 -8.63
CA GLY A 450 -9.85 -12.87 -8.25
C GLY A 450 -10.68 -11.98 -9.19
N CYS A 451 -10.56 -12.19 -10.50
CA CYS A 451 -11.40 -11.52 -11.50
C CYS A 451 -12.87 -11.86 -11.34
N GLU A 452 -13.21 -13.10 -10.97
CA GLU A 452 -14.59 -13.50 -10.67
C GLU A 452 -15.11 -12.80 -9.40
N ALA A 453 -14.30 -12.72 -8.36
CA ALA A 453 -14.63 -11.98 -7.15
C ALA A 453 -14.87 -10.49 -7.47
N HIS A 454 -14.03 -9.89 -8.32
CA HIS A 454 -14.19 -8.51 -8.79
C HIS A 454 -15.53 -8.32 -9.50
N ARG A 455 -15.86 -9.19 -10.47
CA ARG A 455 -17.14 -9.13 -11.20
C ARG A 455 -18.36 -9.25 -10.27
N ARG A 456 -18.20 -9.96 -9.14
CA ARG A 456 -19.23 -10.12 -8.11
C ARG A 456 -19.17 -9.06 -7.01
N ASN A 457 -18.46 -7.94 -7.20
CA ASN A 457 -18.28 -6.88 -6.21
C ASN A 457 -17.83 -7.41 -4.83
N THR A 458 -16.94 -8.40 -4.82
CA THR A 458 -16.42 -9.03 -3.61
C THR A 458 -14.92 -8.86 -3.52
N VAL A 459 -14.46 -8.25 -2.43
CA VAL A 459 -13.04 -8.09 -2.11
C VAL A 459 -12.56 -9.33 -1.35
N VAL A 460 -11.40 -9.87 -1.71
CA VAL A 460 -10.79 -11.02 -1.03
C VAL A 460 -9.52 -10.57 -0.32
N ASP A 461 -9.58 -10.51 1.01
CA ASP A 461 -8.43 -10.21 1.88
C ASP A 461 -7.83 -11.51 2.37
N ILE A 462 -6.49 -11.62 2.38
CA ILE A 462 -5.79 -12.80 2.85
C ILE A 462 -4.82 -12.40 3.97
N LEU A 463 -5.09 -12.88 5.18
CA LEU A 463 -4.25 -12.72 6.34
C LEU A 463 -3.57 -14.06 6.61
N CYS A 464 -2.27 -14.10 6.34
CA CYS A 464 -1.44 -15.28 6.57
C CYS A 464 -0.77 -15.19 7.93
N ALA A 465 -0.65 -16.31 8.64
CA ALA A 465 0.10 -16.37 9.89
C ALA A 465 0.66 -17.77 10.14
N GLY A 466 1.68 -17.86 11.01
CA GLY A 466 2.31 -19.10 11.41
C GLY A 466 3.73 -19.28 10.90
N THR A 467 4.34 -20.40 11.29
CA THR A 467 5.74 -20.73 10.99
C THR A 467 5.93 -21.41 9.64
N CYS A 468 4.82 -21.88 9.04
CA CYS A 468 4.84 -22.59 7.76
C CYS A 468 4.85 -21.59 6.59
N PRO A 469 5.74 -21.76 5.59
CA PRO A 469 5.69 -20.96 4.36
C PRO A 469 4.35 -21.13 3.64
N VAL A 470 3.61 -20.02 3.45
CA VAL A 470 2.26 -20.04 2.86
C VAL A 470 2.32 -20.05 1.32
N ARG A 471 3.47 -19.74 0.73
CA ARG A 471 3.66 -19.55 -0.72
C ARG A 471 2.80 -18.39 -1.24
N VAL A 472 2.90 -17.29 -0.56
CA VAL A 472 2.20 -16.03 -0.83
C VAL A 472 2.19 -15.60 -2.31
N PRO A 473 3.25 -15.77 -3.11
CA PRO A 473 3.19 -15.46 -4.53
C PRO A 473 2.05 -16.13 -5.31
N LEU A 474 1.57 -17.29 -4.85
CA LEU A 474 0.43 -17.98 -5.47
C LEU A 474 -0.91 -17.31 -5.13
N LEU A 475 -1.00 -16.68 -3.97
CA LEU A 475 -2.21 -16.04 -3.46
C LEU A 475 -2.34 -14.58 -3.92
N GLN A 476 -1.20 -13.94 -4.24
CA GLN A 476 -1.16 -12.54 -4.66
C GLN A 476 -2.11 -12.21 -5.83
N PRO A 477 -2.24 -13.02 -6.90
CA PRO A 477 -3.16 -12.71 -7.98
C PRO A 477 -4.61 -12.61 -7.52
N LEU A 478 -5.05 -13.48 -6.60
CA LEU A 478 -6.41 -13.45 -6.04
C LEU A 478 -6.73 -12.13 -5.33
N THR A 479 -5.84 -11.66 -4.46
CA THR A 479 -6.01 -10.38 -3.76
C THR A 479 -5.88 -9.18 -4.70
N LYS A 480 -4.91 -9.22 -5.62
CA LYS A 480 -4.68 -8.14 -6.57
C LYS A 480 -5.89 -7.91 -7.47
N SER A 481 -6.43 -8.97 -8.08
CA SER A 481 -7.54 -8.87 -9.03
C SER A 481 -8.89 -8.59 -8.35
N SER A 482 -9.06 -8.97 -7.07
CA SER A 482 -10.24 -8.63 -6.28
C SER A 482 -10.14 -7.29 -5.55
N GLY A 483 -8.99 -6.61 -5.57
CA GLY A 483 -8.76 -5.35 -4.85
C GLY A 483 -8.60 -5.52 -3.33
N GLY A 484 -8.25 -6.72 -2.86
CA GLY A 484 -8.01 -7.01 -1.46
C GLY A 484 -6.58 -6.77 -1.01
N VAL A 485 -6.32 -7.04 0.27
CA VAL A 485 -4.98 -6.94 0.88
C VAL A 485 -4.41 -8.31 1.20
N LEU A 486 -3.07 -8.34 1.27
CA LEU A 486 -2.30 -9.51 1.62
C LEU A 486 -1.37 -9.14 2.77
N ILE A 487 -1.52 -9.82 3.91
CA ILE A 487 -0.76 -9.54 5.13
C ILE A 487 -0.14 -10.84 5.64
N LEU A 488 1.07 -10.76 6.17
CA LEU A 488 1.79 -11.89 6.76
C LEU A 488 2.18 -11.55 8.19
N HIS A 489 1.82 -12.42 9.11
CA HIS A 489 2.15 -12.38 10.54
C HIS A 489 3.00 -13.56 10.96
N ASP A 490 3.70 -13.42 12.08
CA ASP A 490 4.48 -14.50 12.68
C ASP A 490 3.56 -15.55 13.33
N ASP A 491 2.41 -15.11 13.89
CA ASP A 491 1.39 -15.96 14.50
C ASP A 491 -0.03 -15.36 14.36
N PHE A 492 -1.06 -16.05 14.86
CA PHE A 492 -2.46 -15.62 14.90
C PHE A 492 -2.82 -14.79 16.14
N GLY A 493 -1.82 -14.23 16.84
CA GLY A 493 -1.99 -13.50 18.09
C GLY A 493 -2.53 -12.07 17.93
N GLU A 494 -2.18 -11.19 18.86
CA GLU A 494 -2.72 -9.83 18.97
C GLU A 494 -2.56 -8.99 17.70
N ALA A 495 -1.37 -8.98 17.10
CA ALA A 495 -1.12 -8.23 15.86
C ALA A 495 -1.98 -8.70 14.69
N PHE A 496 -2.23 -10.01 14.59
CA PHE A 496 -3.16 -10.59 13.63
C PHE A 496 -4.58 -10.12 13.91
N GLY A 497 -5.06 -10.17 15.16
CA GLY A 497 -6.39 -9.73 15.55
C GLY A 497 -6.64 -8.25 15.24
N VAL A 498 -5.68 -7.38 15.53
CA VAL A 498 -5.75 -5.95 15.20
C VAL A 498 -5.88 -5.74 13.67
N ASN A 499 -5.06 -6.43 12.88
CA ASN A 499 -5.12 -6.32 11.44
C ASN A 499 -6.40 -6.92 10.84
N LEU A 500 -6.96 -7.95 11.45
CA LEU A 500 -8.24 -8.53 11.07
C LEU A 500 -9.38 -7.51 11.24
N GLN A 501 -9.43 -6.80 12.36
CA GLN A 501 -10.39 -5.75 12.64
C GLN A 501 -10.23 -4.57 11.66
N ARG A 502 -9.00 -4.07 11.47
CA ARG A 502 -8.71 -2.97 10.55
C ARG A 502 -9.03 -3.33 9.10
N ALA A 503 -8.77 -4.57 8.67
CA ALA A 503 -9.11 -5.05 7.33
C ALA A 503 -10.62 -4.93 7.03
N SER A 504 -11.49 -5.19 8.01
CA SER A 504 -12.93 -5.12 7.83
C SER A 504 -13.49 -3.69 7.76
N SER A 505 -12.82 -2.73 8.38
CA SER A 505 -13.31 -1.35 8.57
C SER A 505 -12.65 -0.30 7.67
N ARG A 506 -11.61 -0.65 6.91
CA ARG A 506 -10.75 0.30 6.17
C ARG A 506 -11.40 0.98 4.96
N ALA A 507 -12.53 0.49 4.45
CA ALA A 507 -13.16 1.06 3.26
C ALA A 507 -13.87 2.38 3.58
N ALA A 508 -13.52 3.45 2.88
CA ALA A 508 -14.25 4.73 2.85
C ALA A 508 -15.45 4.66 1.90
N GLY A 509 -15.36 3.82 0.85
CA GLY A 509 -16.43 3.65 -0.12
C GLY A 509 -16.22 2.46 -1.04
N SER A 510 -17.13 2.33 -2.00
CA SER A 510 -17.16 1.24 -2.98
C SER A 510 -17.40 1.75 -4.40
N HIS A 511 -17.12 0.89 -5.40
CA HIS A 511 -17.35 1.18 -6.81
C HIS A 511 -16.60 2.45 -7.26
N GLY A 512 -15.31 2.54 -6.90
CA GLY A 512 -14.47 3.67 -7.26
C GLY A 512 -14.16 3.72 -8.76
N LEU A 513 -14.24 4.93 -9.35
CA LEU A 513 -13.76 5.23 -10.69
C LEU A 513 -12.89 6.48 -10.61
N LEU A 514 -11.58 6.32 -10.74
CA LEU A 514 -10.62 7.43 -10.80
C LEU A 514 -10.38 7.81 -12.25
N GLU A 515 -10.77 9.02 -12.63
CA GLU A 515 -10.53 9.62 -13.92
C GLU A 515 -9.40 10.66 -13.83
N ILE A 516 -8.38 10.52 -14.68
CA ILE A 516 -7.21 11.42 -14.73
C ILE A 516 -7.19 12.11 -16.09
N ARG A 517 -7.15 13.44 -16.10
CA ARG A 517 -7.09 14.26 -17.32
C ARG A 517 -5.96 15.27 -17.24
N CYS A 518 -5.26 15.44 -18.35
CA CYS A 518 -4.15 16.37 -18.48
C CYS A 518 -4.40 17.31 -19.67
N SER A 519 -3.78 18.50 -19.65
CA SER A 519 -3.71 19.38 -20.83
C SER A 519 -3.14 18.63 -22.05
N ASP A 520 -3.59 18.96 -23.27
CA ASP A 520 -3.25 18.26 -24.51
C ASP A 520 -1.74 18.01 -24.76
N SER A 521 -0.89 18.85 -24.19
CA SER A 521 0.57 18.73 -24.31
C SER A 521 1.18 17.63 -23.44
N ILE A 522 0.43 17.07 -22.51
CA ILE A 522 0.87 16.05 -21.56
C ILE A 522 -0.04 14.83 -21.67
N PHE A 523 0.50 13.65 -21.38
CA PHE A 523 -0.28 12.41 -21.26
C PHE A 523 0.19 11.58 -20.07
N VAL A 524 -0.70 10.75 -19.55
CA VAL A 524 -0.40 9.79 -18.50
C VAL A 524 0.29 8.58 -19.16
N SER A 525 1.55 8.34 -18.80
CA SER A 525 2.33 7.23 -19.36
C SER A 525 2.19 5.93 -18.57
N GLN A 526 1.91 6.01 -17.27
CA GLN A 526 1.73 4.85 -16.41
C GLN A 526 0.97 5.23 -15.12
N VAL A 527 0.10 4.34 -14.66
CA VAL A 527 -0.53 4.41 -13.34
C VAL A 527 -0.14 3.14 -12.56
N VAL A 528 0.26 3.32 -11.31
CA VAL A 528 0.59 2.23 -10.37
C VAL A 528 -0.25 2.42 -9.12
N GLY A 529 -1.09 1.46 -8.78
CA GLY A 529 -1.98 1.54 -7.63
C GLY A 529 -3.02 0.42 -7.67
N PRO A 530 -4.01 0.47 -6.79
CA PRO A 530 -5.09 -0.52 -6.76
C PRO A 530 -6.04 -0.36 -7.95
N GLY A 531 -6.74 -1.44 -8.32
CA GLY A 531 -7.72 -1.44 -9.40
C GLY A 531 -7.14 -1.76 -10.78
N GLU A 532 -7.98 -1.67 -11.77
CA GLU A 532 -7.67 -2.00 -13.16
C GLU A 532 -8.07 -0.86 -14.08
N GLU A 533 -7.36 -0.73 -15.21
CA GLU A 533 -7.71 0.25 -16.22
C GLU A 533 -9.10 -0.07 -16.80
N ALA A 534 -10.01 0.89 -16.70
CA ALA A 534 -11.36 0.73 -17.21
C ALA A 534 -11.33 0.77 -18.74
N HIS A 535 -11.88 -0.28 -19.37
CA HIS A 535 -12.07 -0.28 -20.81
C HIS A 535 -13.06 0.83 -21.22
N VAL A 536 -12.60 1.73 -22.08
CA VAL A 536 -13.30 2.95 -22.52
C VAL A 536 -14.60 2.67 -23.28
N ASP A 537 -14.83 1.41 -23.70
CA ASP A 537 -16.00 1.00 -24.49
C ASP A 537 -17.35 1.15 -23.77
N SER A 538 -17.36 1.37 -22.47
CA SER A 538 -18.58 1.46 -21.66
C SER A 538 -19.13 2.87 -21.47
N HIS A 539 -18.40 3.92 -21.87
CA HIS A 539 -18.85 5.29 -21.76
C HIS A 539 -18.63 6.04 -23.07
N GLU A 540 -19.70 6.28 -23.80
CA GLU A 540 -19.73 7.08 -25.07
C GLU A 540 -19.15 8.50 -24.94
N SER A 541 -18.63 8.88 -23.77
CA SER A 541 -18.22 10.25 -23.44
C SER A 541 -16.72 10.53 -23.62
N PHE A 542 -15.87 9.55 -23.88
CA PHE A 542 -14.42 9.78 -23.93
C PHE A 542 -13.86 9.66 -25.34
N LYS A 543 -14.03 10.73 -26.12
CA LYS A 543 -13.41 10.83 -27.46
C LYS A 543 -11.95 11.30 -27.43
N ASN A 544 -11.33 11.42 -26.25
CA ASN A 544 -10.01 12.05 -26.14
C ASN A 544 -8.98 11.07 -25.54
N ASP A 545 -7.91 10.78 -26.28
CA ASP A 545 -6.76 9.91 -25.91
C ASP A 545 -5.95 10.42 -24.68
N ASN A 546 -6.39 11.50 -24.04
CA ASN A 546 -5.71 12.14 -22.91
C ASN A 546 -6.32 11.82 -21.54
N ALA A 547 -7.32 10.95 -21.49
CA ALA A 547 -7.95 10.54 -20.24
C ALA A 547 -7.60 9.09 -19.92
N VAL A 548 -7.26 8.83 -18.67
CA VAL A 548 -7.08 7.47 -18.12
C VAL A 548 -8.12 7.28 -17.02
N ALA A 549 -8.77 6.12 -17.02
CA ALA A 549 -9.75 5.75 -16.01
C ALA A 549 -9.33 4.45 -15.33
N ILE A 550 -9.35 4.43 -13.99
CA ILE A 550 -9.05 3.25 -13.17
C ILE A 550 -10.29 2.88 -12.37
N GLN A 551 -10.75 1.67 -12.54
CA GLN A 551 -11.86 1.11 -11.78
C GLN A 551 -11.35 0.32 -10.59
N MET A 552 -11.97 0.51 -9.41
CA MET A 552 -11.64 -0.21 -8.19
C MET A 552 -12.90 -0.61 -7.44
N LEU A 553 -12.89 -1.74 -6.76
CA LEU A 553 -14.03 -2.17 -5.94
C LEU A 553 -14.12 -1.37 -4.65
N SER A 554 -13.02 -1.24 -3.94
CA SER A 554 -12.94 -0.55 -2.64
C SER A 554 -12.15 0.74 -2.80
N VAL A 555 -12.66 1.84 -2.25
CA VAL A 555 -11.92 3.09 -2.07
C VAL A 555 -11.50 3.15 -0.62
N GLU A 556 -10.21 3.24 -0.37
CA GLU A 556 -9.63 3.19 0.97
C GLU A 556 -8.77 4.43 1.22
N GLU A 557 -8.74 4.91 2.45
CA GLU A 557 -7.94 6.07 2.83
C GLU A 557 -6.43 5.81 2.70
N THR A 558 -6.01 4.59 3.00
CA THR A 558 -4.60 4.20 3.03
C THR A 558 -4.00 3.85 1.67
N GLN A 559 -4.79 3.97 0.60
CA GLN A 559 -4.36 3.65 -0.76
C GLN A 559 -3.93 4.89 -1.53
N SER A 560 -2.95 4.72 -2.43
CA SER A 560 -2.54 5.77 -3.35
C SER A 560 -2.22 5.25 -4.76
N PHE A 561 -2.31 6.17 -5.72
CA PHE A 561 -1.92 5.94 -7.12
C PHE A 561 -0.69 6.77 -7.45
N ALA A 562 0.34 6.11 -7.98
CA ALA A 562 1.49 6.79 -8.56
C ALA A 562 1.25 6.98 -10.06
N VAL A 563 1.03 8.22 -10.47
CA VAL A 563 0.70 8.61 -11.84
C VAL A 563 1.93 9.22 -12.49
N SER A 564 2.52 8.53 -13.46
CA SER A 564 3.63 9.03 -14.26
C SER A 564 3.11 9.75 -15.50
N MET A 565 3.70 10.88 -15.81
CA MET A 565 3.27 11.77 -16.89
C MET A 565 4.44 12.15 -17.79
N GLU A 566 4.17 12.35 -19.07
CA GLU A 566 5.17 12.71 -20.07
C GLU A 566 4.64 13.81 -21.00
N ASN A 567 5.56 14.62 -21.51
CA ASN A 567 5.22 15.61 -22.53
C ASN A 567 4.98 14.91 -23.87
N ARG A 568 3.84 15.13 -24.49
CA ARG A 568 3.52 14.66 -25.84
C ARG A 568 4.32 15.43 -26.90
N ALA A 569 4.48 16.73 -26.69
CA ALA A 569 5.21 17.66 -27.51
C ALA A 569 5.83 18.78 -26.65
N ASP A 570 6.61 19.68 -27.25
CA ASP A 570 7.07 20.88 -26.56
C ASP A 570 5.87 21.76 -26.15
N ILE A 571 5.87 22.20 -24.90
CA ILE A 571 4.76 22.96 -24.31
C ILE A 571 4.92 24.45 -24.68
N LYS A 572 3.89 25.03 -25.29
CA LYS A 572 3.88 26.45 -25.67
C LYS A 572 3.21 27.34 -24.62
N SER A 573 2.32 26.79 -23.80
CA SER A 573 1.61 27.54 -22.77
C SER A 573 2.49 27.79 -21.55
N ASN A 574 2.19 28.82 -20.77
CA ASN A 574 2.88 29.12 -19.49
C ASN A 574 2.39 28.25 -18.35
N PHE A 575 1.26 27.57 -18.54
CA PHE A 575 0.67 26.68 -17.54
C PHE A 575 0.15 25.41 -18.19
N VAL A 576 0.12 24.34 -17.40
CA VAL A 576 -0.56 23.07 -17.69
C VAL A 576 -1.54 22.75 -16.58
N HIS A 577 -2.61 22.06 -16.93
CA HIS A 577 -3.69 21.72 -16.00
C HIS A 577 -3.83 20.22 -15.89
N PHE A 578 -4.10 19.78 -14.67
CA PHE A 578 -4.36 18.38 -14.31
C PHE A 578 -5.67 18.32 -13.54
N GLN A 579 -6.47 17.32 -13.83
CA GLN A 579 -7.70 17.06 -13.10
C GLN A 579 -7.77 15.59 -12.74
N PHE A 580 -7.98 15.33 -11.46
CA PHE A 580 -8.19 14.02 -10.89
C PHE A 580 -9.60 13.99 -10.31
N ALA A 581 -10.43 13.10 -10.81
CA ALA A 581 -11.80 12.98 -10.34
C ALA A 581 -12.06 11.53 -9.90
N ILE A 582 -12.50 11.34 -8.66
CA ILE A 582 -12.93 10.02 -8.19
C ILE A 582 -14.43 10.03 -7.94
N GLN A 583 -15.12 9.07 -8.53
CA GLN A 583 -16.52 8.79 -8.27
C GLN A 583 -16.60 7.52 -7.43
N TYR A 584 -17.38 7.54 -6.35
CA TYR A 584 -17.57 6.36 -5.50
C TYR A 584 -18.85 6.49 -4.66
N SER A 585 -19.36 5.34 -4.20
CA SER A 585 -20.46 5.29 -3.24
C SER A 585 -19.88 5.16 -1.84
N THR A 586 -20.21 6.07 -0.95
CA THR A 586 -19.76 6.05 0.45
C THR A 586 -20.38 4.88 1.21
N VAL A 587 -19.86 4.58 2.39
CA VAL A 587 -20.43 3.60 3.33
C VAL A 587 -21.85 3.99 3.82
N TYR A 588 -22.26 5.24 3.60
CA TYR A 588 -23.62 5.75 3.88
C TYR A 588 -24.52 5.81 2.64
N GLN A 589 -24.10 5.17 1.54
CA GLN A 589 -24.79 5.13 0.24
C GLN A 589 -24.97 6.50 -0.45
N ALA A 590 -24.17 7.47 -0.11
CA ALA A 590 -24.10 8.70 -0.90
C ALA A 590 -23.13 8.51 -2.08
N ASP A 591 -23.60 8.79 -3.30
CA ASP A 591 -22.72 8.82 -4.48
C ASP A 591 -22.01 10.18 -4.53
N ILE A 592 -20.68 10.14 -4.42
CA ILE A 592 -19.82 11.33 -4.42
C ILE A 592 -18.93 11.33 -5.67
N SER A 593 -18.76 12.52 -6.25
CA SER A 593 -17.74 12.79 -7.25
C SER A 593 -16.78 13.86 -6.71
N ARG A 594 -15.64 13.44 -6.17
CA ARG A 594 -14.57 14.31 -5.69
C ARG A 594 -13.70 14.74 -6.87
N VAL A 595 -13.53 16.04 -7.06
CA VAL A 595 -12.74 16.61 -8.17
C VAL A 595 -11.62 17.49 -7.61
N ILE A 596 -10.40 17.17 -8.02
CA ILE A 596 -9.20 17.95 -7.70
C ILE A 596 -8.65 18.51 -9.00
N THR A 597 -8.53 19.83 -9.11
CA THR A 597 -7.96 20.48 -10.30
C THR A 597 -6.75 21.32 -9.91
N VAL A 598 -5.62 21.08 -10.56
CA VAL A 598 -4.35 21.76 -10.30
C VAL A 598 -3.80 22.38 -11.57
N ARG A 599 -3.17 23.54 -11.42
CA ARG A 599 -2.43 24.25 -12.46
C ARG A 599 -0.97 24.37 -12.06
N LEU A 600 -0.06 23.90 -12.92
CA LEU A 600 1.38 24.04 -12.71
C LEU A 600 2.00 24.98 -13.76
N PRO A 601 2.95 25.84 -13.37
CA PRO A 601 3.70 26.68 -14.30
C PRO A 601 4.68 25.85 -15.14
N THR A 602 4.93 26.32 -16.36
CA THR A 602 5.91 25.71 -17.26
C THR A 602 7.17 26.56 -17.35
N VAL A 603 8.33 25.92 -17.42
CA VAL A 603 9.64 26.58 -17.43
C VAL A 603 10.52 26.08 -18.56
N ASP A 604 11.38 26.98 -19.08
CA ASP A 604 12.40 26.64 -20.05
C ASP A 604 13.73 26.28 -19.38
N SER A 605 13.96 26.80 -18.16
CA SER A 605 15.19 26.59 -17.39
C SER A 605 15.20 25.25 -16.66
N VAL A 606 16.23 24.44 -16.91
CA VAL A 606 16.46 23.18 -16.19
C VAL A 606 16.71 23.42 -14.70
N SER A 607 17.46 24.46 -14.33
CA SER A 607 17.71 24.79 -12.91
C SER A 607 16.41 25.09 -12.19
N ALA A 608 15.56 25.94 -12.79
CA ALA A 608 14.25 26.26 -12.20
C ALA A 608 13.32 25.04 -12.06
N TYR A 609 13.46 24.04 -12.92
CA TYR A 609 12.76 22.75 -12.78
C TYR A 609 13.34 21.93 -11.63
N LEU A 610 14.67 21.75 -11.58
CA LEU A 610 15.32 20.97 -10.53
C LEU A 610 15.02 21.52 -9.14
N GLU A 611 15.02 22.85 -8.98
CA GLU A 611 14.67 23.54 -7.73
C GLU A 611 13.22 23.29 -7.29
N SER A 612 12.34 22.85 -8.20
CA SER A 612 10.94 22.57 -7.92
C SER A 612 10.65 21.09 -7.61
N ILE A 613 11.65 20.23 -7.72
CA ILE A 613 11.48 18.79 -7.47
C ILE A 613 11.34 18.54 -5.98
N GLN A 614 10.43 17.64 -5.64
CA GLN A 614 10.20 17.09 -4.32
C GLN A 614 10.88 15.72 -4.26
N ASP A 615 12.05 15.63 -3.63
CA ASP A 615 12.90 14.43 -3.62
C ASP A 615 12.16 13.19 -3.11
N GLU A 616 11.38 13.34 -2.05
CA GLU A 616 10.61 12.25 -1.44
C GLU A 616 9.52 11.72 -2.39
N VAL A 617 8.76 12.62 -3.02
CA VAL A 617 7.70 12.23 -3.97
C VAL A 617 8.31 11.59 -5.22
N ALA A 618 9.41 12.17 -5.72
CA ALA A 618 10.15 11.61 -6.84
C ALA A 618 10.70 10.20 -6.52
N ALA A 619 11.23 10.00 -5.30
CA ALA A 619 11.73 8.71 -4.85
C ALA A 619 10.62 7.65 -4.76
N VAL A 620 9.44 8.00 -4.22
CA VAL A 620 8.28 7.09 -4.15
C VAL A 620 7.81 6.72 -5.56
N LEU A 621 7.69 7.69 -6.47
CA LEU A 621 7.33 7.43 -7.87
C LEU A 621 8.33 6.49 -8.56
N ILE A 622 9.64 6.76 -8.42
CA ILE A 622 10.71 5.92 -8.96
C ILE A 622 10.64 4.52 -8.34
N GLY A 623 10.44 4.44 -7.04
CA GLY A 623 10.32 3.19 -6.30
C GLY A 623 9.15 2.33 -6.80
N LYS A 624 7.95 2.89 -6.89
CA LYS A 624 6.75 2.18 -7.38
C LYS A 624 6.92 1.74 -8.84
N ARG A 625 7.47 2.59 -9.73
CA ARG A 625 7.78 2.21 -11.11
C ARG A 625 8.79 1.08 -11.21
N THR A 626 9.85 1.13 -10.40
CA THR A 626 10.88 0.09 -10.37
C THR A 626 10.31 -1.23 -9.90
N LEU A 627 9.54 -1.24 -8.81
CA LEU A 627 8.96 -2.46 -8.25
C LEU A 627 7.85 -3.07 -9.11
N LEU A 628 7.12 -2.27 -9.89
CA LEU A 628 6.17 -2.80 -10.86
C LEU A 628 6.84 -3.66 -11.94
N GLN A 629 8.11 -3.38 -12.25
CA GLN A 629 8.91 -4.16 -13.20
C GLN A 629 9.47 -5.45 -12.59
N ALA A 630 9.52 -5.55 -11.26
CA ALA A 630 9.99 -6.73 -10.55
C ALA A 630 8.90 -7.84 -10.56
N LYS A 631 8.99 -8.75 -11.54
CA LYS A 631 7.99 -9.80 -11.76
C LYS A 631 8.19 -11.02 -10.86
N SER A 632 9.37 -11.18 -10.29
CA SER A 632 9.72 -12.31 -9.43
C SER A 632 10.56 -11.86 -8.23
N PHE A 633 10.73 -12.78 -7.29
CA PHE A 633 11.65 -12.61 -6.17
C PHE A 633 13.09 -12.35 -6.65
N ASN A 634 13.51 -13.04 -7.71
CA ASN A 634 14.89 -13.02 -8.19
C ASN A 634 15.28 -11.77 -8.98
N ASP A 635 14.32 -10.96 -9.43
CA ASP A 635 14.57 -9.76 -10.24
C ASP A 635 15.19 -8.60 -9.44
N ALA A 636 15.43 -8.79 -8.15
CA ALA A 636 15.95 -7.74 -7.26
C ALA A 636 17.31 -7.18 -7.71
N LEU A 637 18.18 -8.04 -8.29
CA LEU A 637 19.48 -7.59 -8.78
C LEU A 637 19.34 -6.65 -9.97
N ASP A 638 18.50 -7.01 -10.94
CA ASP A 638 18.26 -6.20 -12.13
C ASP A 638 17.64 -4.85 -11.77
N MET A 639 16.74 -4.86 -10.79
CA MET A 639 16.13 -3.62 -10.28
C MET A 639 17.17 -2.73 -9.58
N ARG A 640 18.11 -3.29 -8.83
CA ARG A 640 19.21 -2.53 -8.23
C ARG A 640 20.13 -1.90 -9.29
N LEU A 641 20.48 -2.65 -10.33
CA LEU A 641 21.25 -2.11 -11.45
C LEU A 641 20.49 -1.01 -12.18
N THR A 642 19.18 -1.14 -12.34
CA THR A 642 18.35 -0.08 -12.92
C THR A 642 18.37 1.20 -12.09
N LEU A 643 18.36 1.10 -10.75
CA LEU A 643 18.50 2.26 -9.87
C LEU A 643 19.90 2.88 -9.99
N ASP A 644 20.96 2.06 -10.05
CA ASP A 644 22.33 2.51 -10.22
C ASP A 644 22.49 3.32 -11.53
N GLU A 645 21.92 2.84 -12.63
CA GLU A 645 21.90 3.54 -13.91
C GLU A 645 21.12 4.85 -13.85
N ARG A 646 19.98 4.92 -13.15
CA ARG A 646 19.21 6.15 -12.98
C ARG A 646 20.02 7.24 -12.29
N ILE A 647 20.68 6.92 -11.18
CA ILE A 647 21.51 7.88 -10.46
C ILE A 647 22.63 8.43 -11.35
N LYS A 648 23.30 7.54 -12.08
CA LYS A 648 24.34 7.92 -13.01
C LYS A 648 23.81 8.79 -14.16
N ASP A 649 22.64 8.47 -14.70
CA ASP A 649 22.00 9.23 -15.76
C ASP A 649 21.62 10.65 -15.32
N VAL A 650 21.06 10.80 -14.11
CA VAL A 650 20.75 12.11 -13.53
C VAL A 650 22.03 12.95 -13.39
N ALA A 651 23.10 12.36 -12.88
CA ALA A 651 24.38 13.05 -12.73
C ALA A 651 24.98 13.50 -14.07
N ILE A 652 24.86 12.67 -15.12
CA ILE A 652 25.36 13.00 -16.47
C ILE A 652 24.52 14.09 -17.15
N LYS A 653 23.19 14.01 -17.02
CA LYS A 653 22.27 14.88 -17.76
C LYS A 653 22.05 16.23 -17.08
N PHE A 654 22.01 16.25 -15.77
CA PHE A 654 21.64 17.43 -14.97
C PHE A 654 22.75 17.91 -14.04
N GLY A 655 23.77 17.11 -13.80
CA GLY A 655 24.93 17.48 -12.99
C GLY A 655 26.03 18.15 -13.79
N SER A 656 27.20 18.27 -13.18
CA SER A 656 28.40 18.86 -13.79
C SER A 656 29.56 17.90 -13.74
N GLN A 657 30.34 17.82 -14.81
CA GLN A 657 31.56 17.04 -14.82
C GLN A 657 32.64 17.72 -13.99
N VAL A 658 33.34 16.95 -13.16
CA VAL A 658 34.48 17.45 -12.39
C VAL A 658 35.67 17.70 -13.34
N PRO A 659 36.28 18.91 -13.32
CA PRO A 659 37.39 19.23 -14.19
C PRO A 659 38.55 18.20 -14.11
N LYS A 660 39.06 17.79 -15.25
CA LYS A 660 40.17 16.81 -15.39
C LYS A 660 39.90 15.43 -14.80
N SER A 661 38.61 15.08 -14.57
CA SER A 661 38.17 13.79 -14.01
C SER A 661 37.06 13.18 -14.86
N LYS A 662 36.81 11.87 -14.68
CA LYS A 662 35.67 11.16 -15.23
C LYS A 662 34.48 11.10 -14.24
N LEU A 663 34.57 11.87 -13.15
CA LEU A 663 33.55 11.95 -12.13
C LEU A 663 32.55 13.05 -12.48
N TYR A 664 31.28 12.84 -12.04
CA TYR A 664 30.21 13.81 -12.14
C TYR A 664 29.79 14.27 -10.74
N ARG A 665 29.46 15.55 -10.58
CA ARG A 665 28.79 16.05 -9.39
C ARG A 665 27.27 15.86 -9.57
N TYR A 666 26.63 15.31 -8.58
CA TYR A 666 25.16 15.21 -8.57
C TYR A 666 24.55 16.61 -8.41
N PRO A 667 23.36 16.90 -8.99
CA PRO A 667 22.69 18.17 -8.77
C PRO A 667 22.45 18.42 -7.29
N LYS A 668 22.80 19.60 -6.81
CA LYS A 668 22.63 19.97 -5.39
C LYS A 668 21.16 20.07 -4.98
N GLU A 669 20.30 20.43 -5.94
CA GLU A 669 18.85 20.54 -5.80
C GLU A 669 18.18 19.21 -5.49
N LEU A 670 18.83 18.08 -5.78
CA LEU A 670 18.35 16.72 -5.59
C LEU A 670 19.21 15.98 -4.54
N SER A 671 19.59 16.66 -3.46
CA SER A 671 20.56 16.14 -2.49
C SER A 671 20.07 14.90 -1.74
N GLN A 672 18.76 14.78 -1.47
CA GLN A 672 18.17 13.70 -0.69
C GLN A 672 17.78 12.48 -1.56
N LEU A 673 17.46 12.70 -2.84
CA LEU A 673 16.99 11.66 -3.74
C LEU A 673 17.92 10.43 -3.82
N PRO A 674 19.25 10.56 -3.99
CA PRO A 674 20.14 9.40 -4.05
C PRO A 674 20.16 8.60 -2.75
N GLU A 675 20.06 9.26 -1.61
CA GLU A 675 20.08 8.62 -0.29
C GLU A 675 18.81 7.78 -0.07
N ILE A 676 17.63 8.33 -0.39
CA ILE A 676 16.36 7.59 -0.34
C ILE A 676 16.39 6.37 -1.29
N LEU A 677 16.93 6.54 -2.51
CA LEU A 677 17.07 5.44 -3.46
C LEU A 677 18.12 4.40 -3.02
N PHE A 678 19.14 4.81 -2.27
CA PHE A 678 20.08 3.88 -1.67
C PHE A 678 19.44 3.04 -0.56
N HIS A 679 18.55 3.62 0.25
CA HIS A 679 17.72 2.87 1.19
C HIS A 679 16.84 1.83 0.45
N LEU A 680 16.15 2.22 -0.64
CA LEU A 680 15.38 1.28 -1.46
C LEU A 680 16.26 0.13 -1.98
N ARG A 681 17.44 0.45 -2.48
CA ARG A 681 18.39 -0.51 -3.05
C ARG A 681 18.83 -1.58 -2.03
N ARG A 682 19.04 -1.19 -0.76
CA ARG A 682 19.50 -2.05 0.32
C ARG A 682 18.35 -2.67 1.12
N GLY A 683 17.23 -1.95 1.23
CA GLY A 683 16.13 -2.27 2.10
C GLY A 683 15.36 -3.55 1.73
N PRO A 684 14.31 -3.90 2.50
CA PRO A 684 13.57 -5.15 2.33
C PRO A 684 12.97 -5.36 0.95
N LEU A 685 12.65 -4.28 0.23
CA LEU A 685 11.99 -4.34 -1.07
C LEU A 685 12.90 -4.90 -2.17
N LEU A 686 14.20 -4.54 -2.17
CA LEU A 686 15.16 -4.93 -3.22
C LEU A 686 16.47 -5.53 -2.69
N GLY A 687 16.83 -5.28 -1.45
CA GLY A 687 18.08 -5.77 -0.86
C GLY A 687 18.05 -7.26 -0.54
N SER A 688 19.17 -7.79 -0.09
CA SER A 688 19.35 -9.19 0.32
C SER A 688 18.92 -9.49 1.76
N ILE A 689 18.39 -8.50 2.47
CA ILE A 689 18.03 -8.59 3.89
C ILE A 689 16.95 -9.64 4.14
N LEU A 690 15.92 -9.68 3.28
CA LEU A 690 14.88 -10.69 3.36
C LEU A 690 15.27 -11.90 2.52
N GLY A 691 15.34 -13.04 3.18
CA GLY A 691 15.62 -14.32 2.54
C GLY A 691 14.39 -15.05 2.04
N HIS A 692 13.18 -14.66 2.49
CA HIS A 692 11.95 -15.39 2.20
C HIS A 692 11.11 -14.70 1.12
N GLU A 693 10.61 -15.49 0.18
CA GLU A 693 9.82 -15.00 -0.96
C GLU A 693 8.46 -14.44 -0.51
N ASP A 694 7.83 -15.05 0.50
CA ASP A 694 6.53 -14.64 1.02
C ASP A 694 6.58 -13.21 1.58
N GLU A 695 7.55 -12.92 2.46
CA GLU A 695 7.72 -11.59 3.06
C GLU A 695 7.94 -10.52 2.00
N ARG A 696 8.85 -10.78 1.04
CA ARG A 696 9.13 -9.82 -0.03
C ARG A 696 7.93 -9.57 -0.92
N THR A 697 7.13 -10.60 -1.20
CA THR A 697 5.92 -10.47 -2.02
C THR A 697 4.88 -9.61 -1.32
N VAL A 698 4.65 -9.84 -0.01
CA VAL A 698 3.74 -9.01 0.79
C VAL A 698 4.19 -7.56 0.81
N LEU A 699 5.48 -7.30 1.12
CA LEU A 699 6.01 -5.94 1.18
C LEU A 699 5.92 -5.21 -0.16
N ARG A 700 6.22 -5.88 -1.27
CA ARG A 700 6.12 -5.30 -2.62
C ARG A 700 4.66 -4.99 -2.97
N SER A 701 3.74 -5.91 -2.70
CA SER A 701 2.30 -5.70 -2.95
C SER A 701 1.76 -4.54 -2.14
N LEU A 702 2.12 -4.47 -0.87
CA LEU A 702 1.73 -3.36 0.00
C LEU A 702 2.29 -2.03 -0.52
N PHE A 703 3.59 -1.96 -0.80
CA PHE A 703 4.26 -0.74 -1.27
C PHE A 703 3.62 -0.16 -2.54
N LEU A 704 3.22 -1.00 -3.49
CA LEU A 704 2.61 -0.54 -4.74
C LEU A 704 1.29 0.20 -4.50
N ASN A 705 0.53 -0.18 -3.48
CA ASN A 705 -0.80 0.36 -3.16
C ASN A 705 -0.81 1.36 -1.99
N ALA A 706 0.24 1.37 -1.15
CA ALA A 706 0.31 2.14 0.08
C ALA A 706 0.22 3.65 -0.15
N SER A 707 -0.29 4.37 0.86
CA SER A 707 -0.26 5.83 0.92
C SER A 707 1.16 6.38 0.73
N PHE A 708 1.25 7.68 0.44
CA PHE A 708 2.56 8.33 0.27
C PHE A 708 3.43 8.16 1.52
N ASP A 709 2.89 8.46 2.70
CA ASP A 709 3.63 8.39 3.96
C ASP A 709 4.15 6.97 4.24
N LEU A 710 3.29 5.96 4.16
CA LEU A 710 3.71 4.57 4.34
C LEU A 710 4.73 4.13 3.28
N SER A 711 4.55 4.54 2.02
CA SER A 711 5.51 4.25 0.95
C SER A 711 6.87 4.86 1.24
N LEU A 712 6.91 6.12 1.70
CA LEU A 712 8.15 6.79 2.04
C LEU A 712 8.86 6.11 3.23
N ARG A 713 8.11 5.73 4.28
CA ARG A 713 8.67 4.96 5.42
C ARG A 713 9.22 3.60 5.00
N MET A 714 8.56 2.93 4.07
CA MET A 714 9.05 1.65 3.51
C MET A 714 10.31 1.81 2.63
N LEU A 715 10.55 3.00 2.08
CA LEU A 715 11.78 3.33 1.36
C LEU A 715 12.89 3.72 2.33
N ALA A 716 12.67 4.79 3.08
CA ALA A 716 13.63 5.41 3.98
C ALA A 716 13.08 5.45 5.40
N PRO A 717 13.68 4.73 6.34
CA PRO A 717 13.19 4.69 7.71
C PRO A 717 13.38 6.03 8.40
N ARG A 718 12.51 6.34 9.35
CA ARG A 718 12.62 7.47 10.26
C ARG A 718 13.32 7.03 11.53
N CYS A 719 14.39 7.71 11.90
CA CYS A 719 15.23 7.38 13.05
C CYS A 719 15.04 8.43 14.15
N LEU A 720 14.56 8.02 15.33
CA LEU A 720 14.20 8.88 16.44
C LEU A 720 14.98 8.42 17.69
N MET A 721 15.89 9.27 18.18
CA MET A 721 16.68 9.00 19.38
C MET A 721 15.99 9.56 20.61
N HIS A 722 15.79 8.73 21.61
CA HIS A 722 15.29 9.14 22.92
C HIS A 722 16.34 9.99 23.66
N ARG A 723 15.91 11.13 24.19
CA ARG A 723 16.74 12.04 24.98
C ARG A 723 16.27 12.13 26.43
N GLU A 724 17.15 12.59 27.32
CA GLU A 724 16.78 12.85 28.70
C GLU A 724 15.59 13.82 28.77
N GLY A 725 14.63 13.52 29.63
CA GLY A 725 13.37 14.29 29.72
C GLY A 725 12.23 13.75 28.85
N GLY A 726 12.40 12.60 28.16
CA GLY A 726 11.34 11.94 27.42
C GLY A 726 11.05 12.54 26.04
N THR A 727 11.93 13.41 25.55
CA THR A 727 11.85 13.97 24.18
C THR A 727 12.56 13.08 23.18
N PHE A 728 12.21 13.25 21.89
CA PHE A 728 12.84 12.53 20.81
C PHE A 728 13.47 13.49 19.80
N GLU A 729 14.69 13.17 19.38
CA GLU A 729 15.42 13.89 18.33
C GLU A 729 15.42 13.03 17.05
N GLU A 730 15.02 13.62 15.94
CA GLU A 730 15.10 12.95 14.63
C GLU A 730 16.52 13.03 14.09
N LEU A 731 17.08 11.88 13.73
CA LEU A 731 18.43 11.73 13.22
C LEU A 731 18.41 11.09 11.82
N PRO A 732 19.44 11.35 10.99
CA PRO A 732 19.62 10.58 9.78
C PRO A 732 19.74 9.08 10.09
N ALA A 733 19.11 8.24 9.26
CA ALA A 733 19.07 6.79 9.47
C ALA A 733 20.38 6.09 9.10
N TYR A 734 21.45 6.45 9.78
CA TYR A 734 22.79 5.90 9.65
C TYR A 734 23.14 5.02 10.86
N ASP A 735 24.04 4.06 10.65
CA ASP A 735 24.57 3.22 11.72
C ASP A 735 25.26 4.02 12.85
N LEU A 736 25.66 5.26 12.55
CA LEU A 736 26.21 6.23 13.51
C LEU A 736 25.19 6.68 14.59
N ALA A 737 23.90 6.43 14.42
CA ALA A 737 22.88 6.69 15.44
C ALA A 737 22.92 5.67 16.60
N MET A 738 23.65 4.56 16.43
CA MET A 738 23.73 3.46 17.42
C MET A 738 24.74 3.79 18.52
N GLN A 739 24.31 4.53 19.54
CA GLN A 739 25.15 4.89 20.69
C GLN A 739 24.83 3.99 21.88
N SER A 740 25.85 3.40 22.55
CA SER A 740 25.64 2.41 23.63
C SER A 740 24.88 2.94 24.85
N ASP A 741 24.82 4.26 25.04
CA ASP A 741 24.10 4.95 26.12
C ASP A 741 22.69 5.41 25.69
N ALA A 742 22.25 5.13 24.46
CA ALA A 742 21.00 5.64 23.88
C ALA A 742 19.95 4.55 23.63
N ALA A 743 18.68 5.01 23.51
CA ALA A 743 17.59 4.23 22.94
C ALA A 743 17.12 4.91 21.64
N VAL A 744 16.85 4.09 20.60
CA VAL A 744 16.49 4.58 19.26
C VAL A 744 15.24 3.85 18.78
N VAL A 745 14.27 4.62 18.27
CA VAL A 745 13.10 4.10 17.54
C VAL A 745 13.36 4.29 16.05
N LEU A 746 13.24 3.21 15.29
CA LEU A 746 13.39 3.20 13.84
C LEU A 746 12.07 2.77 13.20
N ASP A 747 11.32 3.72 12.64
CA ASP A 747 10.08 3.46 11.93
C ASP A 747 10.37 3.15 10.46
N HIS A 748 10.17 1.89 10.07
CA HIS A 748 10.36 1.42 8.70
C HIS A 748 9.04 0.92 8.06
N GLY A 749 7.95 1.61 8.36
CA GLY A 749 6.64 1.35 7.77
C GLY A 749 5.92 0.14 8.34
N THR A 750 6.24 -1.06 7.88
CA THR A 750 5.64 -2.32 8.35
C THR A 750 6.25 -2.87 9.64
N ASP A 751 7.43 -2.38 9.99
CA ASP A 751 8.14 -2.73 11.21
C ASP A 751 8.59 -1.46 11.91
N VAL A 752 8.41 -1.41 13.23
CA VAL A 752 9.01 -0.40 14.09
C VAL A 752 9.98 -1.09 15.04
N PHE A 753 11.22 -0.70 14.97
CA PHE A 753 12.27 -1.27 15.78
C PHE A 753 12.65 -0.34 16.92
N ILE A 754 12.80 -0.90 18.12
CA ILE A 754 13.35 -0.19 19.27
C ILE A 754 14.69 -0.83 19.60
N TRP A 755 15.76 -0.04 19.55
CA TRP A 755 17.10 -0.48 19.89
C TRP A 755 17.55 0.15 21.20
N LEU A 756 18.14 -0.67 22.09
CA LEU A 756 18.69 -0.25 23.38
C LEU A 756 20.19 -0.51 23.41
N GLY A 757 20.96 0.54 23.59
CA GLY A 757 22.42 0.43 23.76
C GLY A 757 22.81 -0.31 25.03
N ALA A 758 23.99 -0.92 25.04
CA ALA A 758 24.45 -1.78 26.12
C ALA A 758 24.67 -1.03 27.44
N GLU A 759 25.21 0.18 27.39
CA GLU A 759 25.45 1.03 28.58
C GLU A 759 24.10 1.50 29.19
N LEU A 760 23.11 1.84 28.36
CA LEU A 760 21.77 2.15 28.84
C LEU A 760 21.07 0.89 29.40
N ALA A 761 21.18 -0.23 28.72
CA ALA A 761 20.58 -1.50 29.14
C ALA A 761 21.12 -2.01 30.48
N ALA A 762 22.34 -1.65 30.87
CA ALA A 762 22.94 -1.95 32.16
C ALA A 762 22.34 -1.13 33.33
N GLN A 763 21.61 -0.05 33.04
CA GLN A 763 20.97 0.82 34.02
C GLN A 763 19.47 0.49 34.08
N GLU A 764 19.08 -0.54 34.85
CA GLU A 764 17.73 -1.11 34.87
C GLU A 764 16.60 -0.06 34.91
N GLY A 765 16.64 0.89 35.84
CA GLY A 765 15.59 1.90 36.00
C GLY A 765 15.47 2.83 34.79
N LYS A 766 16.60 3.31 34.24
CA LYS A 766 16.62 4.20 33.08
C LYS A 766 16.25 3.43 31.80
N SER A 767 16.73 2.21 31.64
CA SER A 767 16.42 1.40 30.45
C SER A 767 14.92 1.03 30.37
N ALA A 768 14.30 0.71 31.51
CA ALA A 768 12.86 0.44 31.57
C ALA A 768 12.03 1.70 31.21
N ALA A 769 12.40 2.86 31.72
CA ALA A 769 11.74 4.13 31.42
C ALA A 769 11.92 4.51 29.93
N ALA A 770 13.14 4.39 29.39
CA ALA A 770 13.42 4.66 27.98
C ALA A 770 12.66 3.70 27.04
N LEU A 771 12.62 2.40 27.39
CA LEU A 771 11.89 1.39 26.63
C LEU A 771 10.38 1.68 26.62
N ALA A 772 9.81 2.08 27.78
CA ALA A 772 8.42 2.44 27.87
C ALA A 772 8.11 3.67 27.00
N ALA A 773 8.92 4.74 27.08
CA ALA A 773 8.77 5.92 26.26
C ALA A 773 8.86 5.61 24.76
N CYS A 774 9.84 4.77 24.36
CA CYS A 774 9.99 4.34 22.97
C CYS A 774 8.80 3.51 22.46
N ARG A 775 8.20 2.66 23.32
CA ARG A 775 7.00 1.89 22.97
C ARG A 775 5.79 2.80 22.81
N THR A 776 5.56 3.71 23.75
CA THR A 776 4.47 4.69 23.63
C THR A 776 4.59 5.50 22.35
N LEU A 777 5.78 6.00 22.01
CA LEU A 777 5.99 6.69 20.74
C LEU A 777 5.72 5.78 19.52
N ALA A 778 6.18 4.53 19.55
CA ALA A 778 5.95 3.58 18.46
C ALA A 778 4.45 3.29 18.28
N GLU A 779 3.71 3.14 19.37
CA GLU A 779 2.25 2.93 19.36
C GLU A 779 1.52 4.17 18.82
N GLU A 780 1.87 5.38 19.27
CA GLU A 780 1.30 6.63 18.76
C GLU A 780 1.55 6.83 17.26
N LEU A 781 2.78 6.59 16.77
CA LEU A 781 3.13 6.71 15.35
C LEU A 781 2.36 5.71 14.45
N THR A 782 1.85 4.65 15.03
CA THR A 782 1.28 3.52 14.29
C THR A 782 -0.20 3.25 14.58
N GLU A 783 -0.82 4.06 15.43
CA GLU A 783 -2.20 3.87 15.89
C GLU A 783 -3.21 3.71 14.74
N LEU A 784 -3.11 4.55 13.71
CA LEU A 784 -4.01 4.53 12.54
C LEU A 784 -3.42 3.81 11.32
N ARG A 785 -2.21 3.26 11.43
CA ARG A 785 -1.52 2.66 10.29
C ARG A 785 -2.13 1.29 9.93
N PHE A 786 -2.36 1.09 8.65
CA PHE A 786 -2.76 -0.22 8.13
C PHE A 786 -1.82 -0.67 7.00
N PRO A 787 -1.29 -1.90 7.05
CA PRO A 787 -1.36 -2.84 8.20
C PRO A 787 -0.72 -2.28 9.46
N ALA A 788 -1.22 -2.69 10.65
CA ALA A 788 -0.58 -2.39 11.91
C ALA A 788 0.83 -3.00 11.92
N PRO A 789 1.89 -2.22 12.15
CA PRO A 789 3.26 -2.71 12.11
C PRO A 789 3.58 -3.58 13.32
N ARG A 790 4.63 -4.39 13.16
CA ARG A 790 5.24 -5.10 14.29
C ARG A 790 6.14 -4.13 15.06
N ILE A 791 6.05 -4.11 16.38
CA ILE A 791 6.94 -3.34 17.25
C ILE A 791 7.92 -4.30 17.91
N LEU A 792 9.20 -4.24 17.53
CA LEU A 792 10.24 -5.17 17.92
C LEU A 792 11.35 -4.47 18.71
N ALA A 793 11.65 -4.93 19.93
CA ALA A 793 12.69 -4.34 20.77
C ALA A 793 13.93 -5.23 20.83
N PHE A 794 15.11 -4.65 20.61
CA PHE A 794 16.39 -5.34 20.61
C PHE A 794 17.39 -4.65 21.54
N LYS A 795 18.27 -5.44 22.16
CA LYS A 795 19.43 -4.94 22.89
C LYS A 795 20.68 -4.99 22.02
N GLU A 796 21.58 -4.06 22.20
CA GLU A 796 22.90 -4.11 21.59
C GLU A 796 23.59 -5.45 21.90
N GLY A 797 24.28 -6.03 20.92
CA GLY A 797 24.93 -7.35 21.02
C GLY A 797 23.98 -8.54 20.85
N SER A 798 22.66 -8.34 20.77
CA SER A 798 21.72 -9.40 20.41
C SER A 798 21.90 -9.83 18.95
N SER A 799 21.81 -11.12 18.67
CA SER A 799 21.85 -11.64 17.30
C SER A 799 20.71 -11.10 16.43
N GLN A 800 19.60 -10.69 17.04
CA GLN A 800 18.44 -10.11 16.39
C GLN A 800 18.63 -8.62 16.07
N ALA A 801 19.56 -7.92 16.72
CA ALA A 801 19.87 -6.51 16.43
C ALA A 801 20.27 -6.28 14.96
N ARG A 802 20.71 -7.33 14.25
CA ARG A 802 20.97 -7.28 12.79
C ARG A 802 19.77 -6.80 11.97
N TYR A 803 18.54 -7.08 12.42
CA TYR A 803 17.33 -6.60 11.73
C TYR A 803 17.25 -5.07 11.78
N PHE A 804 17.58 -4.47 12.90
CA PHE A 804 17.68 -3.03 13.08
C PHE A 804 18.81 -2.44 12.22
N VAL A 805 20.05 -2.93 12.42
CA VAL A 805 21.25 -2.42 11.74
C VAL A 805 21.15 -2.48 10.22
N SER A 806 20.53 -3.53 9.70
CA SER A 806 20.37 -3.72 8.24
C SER A 806 19.51 -2.65 7.57
N ARG A 807 18.69 -1.91 8.32
CA ARG A 807 17.86 -0.80 7.80
C ARG A 807 18.63 0.52 7.79
N LEU A 808 19.72 0.62 8.53
CA LEU A 808 20.52 1.84 8.59
C LEU A 808 21.55 1.89 7.45
N ILE A 809 21.89 3.08 7.00
CA ILE A 809 22.99 3.28 6.04
C ILE A 809 24.33 3.06 6.75
N PRO A 810 25.22 2.17 6.26
CA PRO A 810 26.56 2.04 6.80
C PRO A 810 27.40 3.25 6.49
N ALA A 811 27.94 3.90 7.51
CA ALA A 811 28.84 5.04 7.41
C ALA A 811 30.08 4.92 8.32
N HIS A 812 30.15 3.88 9.16
CA HIS A 812 31.27 3.67 10.07
C HIS A 812 32.63 3.50 9.37
N LYS A 813 32.66 3.11 8.09
CA LYS A 813 33.86 2.96 7.27
C LYS A 813 34.24 4.24 6.54
N ASP A 814 33.37 5.24 6.45
CA ASP A 814 33.64 6.49 5.77
C ASP A 814 34.68 7.32 6.52
N PRO A 815 35.46 8.19 5.82
CA PRO A 815 36.38 9.11 6.45
C PRO A 815 35.66 10.03 7.46
N PRO A 816 36.34 10.45 8.55
CA PRO A 816 35.73 11.27 9.61
C PRO A 816 35.00 12.51 9.12
N TYR A 817 35.55 13.19 8.11
CA TYR A 817 34.94 14.41 7.54
C TYR A 817 33.60 14.12 6.83
N GLU A 818 33.44 12.95 6.21
CA GLU A 818 32.21 12.52 5.57
C GLU A 818 31.17 12.08 6.61
N GLN A 819 31.64 11.38 7.66
CA GLN A 819 30.78 11.02 8.79
C GLN A 819 30.21 12.27 9.46
N GLU A 820 31.07 13.27 9.76
CA GLU A 820 30.63 14.52 10.40
C GLU A 820 29.75 15.40 9.50
N ALA A 821 29.94 15.33 8.19
CA ALA A 821 29.08 16.04 7.26
C ALA A 821 27.67 15.49 7.24
N ARG A 822 27.52 14.15 7.26
CA ARG A 822 26.20 13.47 7.19
C ARG A 822 25.55 13.25 8.55
N PHE A 823 26.34 13.23 9.62
CA PHE A 823 25.89 13.05 10.98
C PHE A 823 26.54 14.09 11.89
N PRO A 824 26.09 15.34 11.87
CA PRO A 824 26.69 16.46 12.57
C PRO A 824 26.85 16.26 14.08
N GLN A 825 25.99 15.42 14.69
CA GLN A 825 26.03 15.09 16.12
C GLN A 825 27.37 14.47 16.54
N LEU A 826 28.13 13.87 15.61
CA LEU A 826 29.48 13.36 15.94
C LEU A 826 30.46 14.44 16.37
N ARG A 827 30.24 15.71 16.01
CA ARG A 827 31.12 16.81 16.39
C ARG A 827 31.13 17.04 17.90
N THR A 828 30.06 16.67 18.57
CA THR A 828 29.91 16.82 20.04
C THR A 828 30.54 15.66 20.82
N LEU A 829 30.82 14.53 20.17
CA LEU A 829 31.41 13.34 20.78
C LEU A 829 32.91 13.44 20.96
N SER A 830 33.42 12.97 22.09
CA SER A 830 34.84 12.81 22.33
C SER A 830 35.50 11.73 21.43
N ALA A 831 36.80 11.71 21.32
CA ALA A 831 37.53 10.70 20.56
C ALA A 831 37.27 9.27 21.08
N ASP A 832 37.12 9.10 22.39
CA ASP A 832 36.86 7.81 23.02
C ASP A 832 35.44 7.30 22.73
N GLU A 833 34.43 8.19 22.75
CA GLU A 833 33.05 7.86 22.36
C GLU A 833 32.96 7.48 20.90
N ARG A 834 33.66 8.19 20.00
CA ARG A 834 33.73 7.82 18.58
C ARG A 834 34.42 6.46 18.35
N THR A 835 35.40 6.11 19.18
CA THR A 835 36.06 4.81 19.09
C THR A 835 35.12 3.70 19.57
N LYS A 836 34.34 3.93 20.61
CA LYS A 836 33.33 3.00 21.10
C LYS A 836 32.25 2.73 20.04
N LEU A 837 31.76 3.76 19.32
CA LEU A 837 30.82 3.62 18.21
C LEU A 837 31.34 2.62 17.18
N LYS A 838 32.62 2.73 16.79
CA LYS A 838 33.23 1.82 15.80
C LYS A 838 33.30 0.37 16.26
N SER A 839 33.37 0.13 17.56
CA SER A 839 33.48 -1.23 18.12
C SER A 839 32.15 -1.95 18.28
N SER A 840 31.03 -1.23 18.30
CA SER A 840 29.68 -1.79 18.48
C SER A 840 29.01 -2.23 17.18
N PHE A 841 29.62 -1.96 16.01
CA PHE A 841 29.01 -2.32 14.72
C PHE A 841 29.17 -3.80 14.41
N LEU A 842 28.06 -4.44 14.09
CA LEU A 842 28.06 -5.72 13.41
C LEU A 842 28.74 -5.52 12.04
N HIS A 843 29.76 -6.31 11.73
CA HIS A 843 30.50 -6.22 10.47
C HIS A 843 29.57 -6.58 9.29
N PHE A 844 29.03 -5.55 8.63
CA PHE A 844 28.42 -5.69 7.32
C PHE A 844 29.44 -5.29 6.26
N ASP A 845 29.59 -6.13 5.24
CA ASP A 845 30.47 -5.84 4.10
C ASP A 845 29.80 -4.95 3.02
N ASP A 846 28.58 -4.46 3.31
CA ASP A 846 27.88 -3.56 2.41
C ASP A 846 28.66 -2.25 2.23
N PRO A 847 28.70 -1.71 1.01
CA PRO A 847 29.32 -0.41 0.76
C PRO A 847 28.55 0.70 1.47
N SER A 848 29.27 1.74 1.91
CA SER A 848 28.64 2.97 2.39
C SER A 848 27.93 3.71 1.24
N PHE A 849 27.07 4.67 1.58
CA PHE A 849 26.44 5.53 0.58
C PHE A 849 27.49 6.26 -0.28
N CYS A 850 28.55 6.78 0.35
CA CYS A 850 29.62 7.49 -0.34
C CYS A 850 30.43 6.56 -1.27
N GLU A 851 30.74 5.35 -0.83
CA GLU A 851 31.41 4.34 -1.64
C GLU A 851 30.56 3.92 -2.85
N TRP A 852 29.24 3.70 -2.63
CA TRP A 852 28.33 3.38 -3.70
C TRP A 852 28.26 4.47 -4.76
N MET A 853 28.06 5.74 -4.37
CA MET A 853 28.04 6.87 -5.31
C MET A 853 29.33 6.95 -6.14
N ARG A 854 30.49 6.79 -5.49
CA ARG A 854 31.81 6.80 -6.18
C ARG A 854 31.96 5.63 -7.14
N SER A 855 31.43 4.46 -6.81
CA SER A 855 31.42 3.29 -7.70
C SER A 855 30.69 3.57 -9.01
N LEU A 856 29.65 4.41 -8.96
CA LEU A 856 28.90 4.91 -10.11
C LEU A 856 29.59 6.06 -10.84
N LYS A 857 30.80 6.49 -10.41
CA LYS A 857 31.54 7.67 -10.89
C LYS A 857 30.77 8.98 -10.62
N VAL A 858 30.03 9.03 -9.57
CA VAL A 858 29.28 10.20 -9.11
C VAL A 858 29.80 10.60 -7.73
N LEU A 859 30.04 11.89 -7.52
CA LEU A 859 30.33 12.39 -6.20
C LEU A 859 29.03 12.49 -5.39
N PRO A 860 29.06 12.04 -4.13
CA PRO A 860 27.89 12.20 -3.26
C PRO A 860 27.54 13.69 -3.11
N PRO A 861 26.25 14.06 -3.09
CA PRO A 861 25.85 15.44 -2.83
C PRO A 861 26.25 15.84 -1.42
N GLU A 862 26.49 17.13 -1.21
CA GLU A 862 26.68 17.66 0.13
C GLU A 862 25.37 17.54 0.89
N PRO A 863 25.36 17.10 2.16
CA PRO A 863 24.13 17.03 2.96
C PRO A 863 23.57 18.45 3.16
N THR A 864 22.27 18.57 3.07
CA THR A 864 21.51 19.83 3.28
C THR A 864 21.45 20.21 4.74
#